data_0e75a17cd13e42c8cf6c8081da8a2a97
#
_entry.id   0e75a17cd13e42c8cf6c8081da8a2a97
#
_cell.length_a   1.000
_cell.length_b   1.000
_cell.length_c   1.000
_cell.angle_alpha   90.00
_cell.angle_beta   90.00
_cell.angle_gamma   90.00
#
_symmetry.space_group_name_H-M   'P 1'
#
loop_
_entity.id
_entity.type
_entity.pdbx_description
1 polymer ?
#
loop_
_entity_poly.entity_id
_entity_poly.type
_entity_poly.pdbx_seq_one_letter_code
_entity_poly.pdbx_strand_id
1 'polypeptide(L)'
;MNNKILEQLEFNKVKELLLPYLKTEQSQEELLELEPMTEAPKIEKSFNEISDMEQIFVEHHSFGIVSLSSISESLKRLELSADLNIQELLAIKKVLQSSSDMIHFYSDLDNVSFQSLDRLFENLEQFPNLQGSFQAINDGGFLEHFASPELERIRRQLTNSERRVRQILQDMLKEKAELLSENLIASRSGRSVLPVKNTYRNRISGVVHDISSSGSTVYIEPRAVVTLNEEITQLRADERHEEGRILHTFSDLLRPHVATIRNNAWILGHLDFVRAKYLFMSDNKATIPKISNDSTLALINVRHPLFSNPVANDLHFDHDLTAIVITGPNTGGKTIMLKTLGLAQLMGQSGLPVLADKGSKIAVFNNIFADIGDEQSIEQSLSTFSSHMTHIVSILNEADHNSLVLFDELGAGTDPQEGASLAMAILEHLRLSHIKTMATTHYPELKAYGIETNFVENASMEFDAETLSPTYRFMQGVPGRSNAFEIASRLGLAPFIVKQAKQMTDSDSDVNRIIEQLEAQTLETRRRLDHIKEVEQENLKFNRAVKKLYNEFSHERDKELEKIYQEAQEIVDMALNESDTILKKLNDKSQLKPHEIIDAKAQIKKLAPQVDLSKNKVLNKAKKIKAARAPRIGDDIIVTSYGQRGTLTSQLKDGRWEAQVGIIKMTLTHDEFTLVRVQEEQKVKNKQINVVKKADSSGPRARLDLRGKRYEEAMQELDHFIDQALLNNMGQVDIIHGIGTGVIREGVTKYLRRHKHVKHFAYAPQNAGGSGATIVTLG
;
A
#
# COMPACT_ATOMS: atom_id res chain seq x y z
N MET A 1 15.96 6.48 -22.15
CA MET A 1 16.85 6.87 -21.03
C MET A 1 18.17 6.11 -21.12
N ASN A 2 19.26 6.66 -20.59
CA ASN A 2 20.58 6.03 -20.67
C ASN A 2 20.69 4.88 -19.64
N ASN A 3 21.18 3.69 -20.05
CA ASN A 3 21.34 2.54 -19.16
C ASN A 3 22.24 2.82 -17.94
N LYS A 4 23.19 3.76 -18.08
CA LYS A 4 24.06 4.18 -16.98
C LYS A 4 23.30 4.73 -15.78
N ILE A 5 22.18 5.43 -15.99
CA ILE A 5 21.36 5.98 -14.91
C ILE A 5 20.64 4.88 -14.11
N LEU A 6 20.22 3.81 -14.79
CA LEU A 6 19.56 2.67 -14.15
C LEU A 6 20.51 1.94 -13.19
N GLU A 7 21.79 1.88 -13.53
CA GLU A 7 22.84 1.31 -12.68
C GLU A 7 23.18 2.23 -11.51
N GLN A 8 23.40 3.53 -11.75
CA GLN A 8 23.74 4.51 -10.71
C GLN A 8 22.67 4.63 -9.63
N LEU A 9 21.41 4.58 -10.03
CA LEU A 9 20.27 4.58 -9.11
C LEU A 9 19.89 3.18 -8.62
N GLU A 10 20.60 2.12 -9.03
CA GLU A 10 20.36 0.73 -8.62
C GLU A 10 18.94 0.23 -8.99
N PHE A 11 18.36 0.69 -10.10
CA PHE A 11 17.01 0.32 -10.54
C PHE A 11 16.87 -1.18 -10.82
N ASN A 12 17.94 -1.85 -11.27
CA ASN A 12 17.94 -3.30 -11.48
C ASN A 12 17.66 -4.06 -10.17
N LYS A 13 18.12 -3.57 -9.02
CA LYS A 13 17.78 -4.16 -7.72
C LYS A 13 16.28 -4.01 -7.39
N VAL A 14 15.63 -2.94 -7.88
CA VAL A 14 14.17 -2.80 -7.73
C VAL A 14 13.45 -3.84 -8.58
N LYS A 15 13.95 -4.12 -9.81
CA LYS A 15 13.41 -5.22 -10.63
C LYS A 15 13.54 -6.57 -9.90
N GLU A 16 14.67 -6.84 -9.24
CA GLU A 16 14.86 -8.06 -8.45
C GLU A 16 13.83 -8.25 -7.33
N LEU A 17 13.32 -7.16 -6.74
CA LEU A 17 12.26 -7.23 -5.73
C LEU A 17 10.92 -7.74 -6.28
N LEU A 18 10.68 -7.63 -7.60
CA LEU A 18 9.47 -8.11 -8.23
C LEU A 18 9.57 -9.59 -8.65
N LEU A 19 10.77 -10.14 -8.85
CA LEU A 19 10.98 -11.53 -9.29
C LEU A 19 10.20 -12.59 -8.47
N PRO A 20 10.13 -12.52 -7.13
CA PRO A 20 9.42 -13.51 -6.33
C PRO A 20 7.90 -13.56 -6.60
N TYR A 21 7.33 -12.49 -7.16
CA TYR A 21 5.91 -12.41 -7.47
C TYR A 21 5.55 -12.99 -8.83
N LEU A 22 6.53 -13.16 -9.73
CA LEU A 22 6.35 -13.64 -11.09
C LEU A 22 6.29 -15.18 -11.12
N LYS A 23 5.38 -15.73 -11.93
CA LYS A 23 5.18 -17.15 -12.09
C LYS A 23 5.52 -17.67 -13.48
N THR A 24 5.51 -16.81 -14.48
CA THR A 24 5.76 -17.17 -15.86
C THR A 24 7.11 -16.65 -16.35
N GLU A 25 7.80 -17.39 -17.20
CA GLU A 25 9.06 -16.94 -17.79
C GLU A 25 8.83 -15.71 -18.69
N GLN A 26 7.68 -15.62 -19.36
CA GLN A 26 7.31 -14.47 -20.19
C GLN A 26 7.20 -13.19 -19.37
N SER A 27 6.61 -13.24 -18.16
CA SER A 27 6.56 -12.08 -17.25
C SER A 27 7.93 -11.69 -16.71
N GLN A 28 8.84 -12.66 -16.55
CA GLN A 28 10.24 -12.38 -16.17
C GLN A 28 11.00 -11.69 -17.31
N GLU A 29 10.79 -12.12 -18.57
CA GLU A 29 11.35 -11.45 -19.76
C GLU A 29 10.84 -10.01 -19.85
N GLU A 30 9.52 -9.78 -19.65
CA GLU A 30 8.92 -8.44 -19.64
C GLU A 30 9.50 -7.55 -18.52
N LEU A 31 9.74 -8.10 -17.32
CA LEU A 31 10.41 -7.36 -16.24
C LEU A 31 11.86 -6.99 -16.60
N LEU A 32 12.61 -7.88 -17.23
CA LEU A 32 13.99 -7.61 -17.63
C LEU A 32 14.07 -6.49 -18.69
N GLU A 33 13.13 -6.48 -19.63
CA GLU A 33 13.01 -5.48 -20.68
C GLU A 33 12.35 -4.17 -20.23
N LEU A 34 11.86 -4.12 -18.97
CA LEU A 34 11.17 -2.95 -18.45
C LEU A 34 12.09 -1.73 -18.41
N GLU A 35 11.69 -0.67 -19.10
CA GLU A 35 12.36 0.62 -19.14
C GLU A 35 11.41 1.77 -18.77
N PRO A 36 11.93 2.88 -18.24
CA PRO A 36 11.12 4.07 -17.98
C PRO A 36 10.55 4.67 -19.26
N MET A 37 9.25 4.91 -19.27
CA MET A 37 8.50 5.51 -20.37
C MET A 37 8.50 7.03 -20.28
N THR A 38 8.47 7.69 -21.44
CA THR A 38 8.39 9.16 -21.54
C THR A 38 7.02 9.65 -22.01
N GLU A 39 6.09 8.74 -22.27
CA GLU A 39 4.74 9.05 -22.74
C GLU A 39 3.73 8.82 -21.61
N ALA A 40 3.13 9.88 -21.08
CA ALA A 40 2.13 9.80 -20.00
C ALA A 40 1.00 8.80 -20.27
N PRO A 41 0.39 8.71 -21.48
CA PRO A 41 -0.67 7.74 -21.74
C PRO A 41 -0.26 6.26 -21.59
N LYS A 42 1.01 5.93 -21.88
CA LYS A 42 1.51 4.57 -21.69
C LYS A 42 1.68 4.23 -20.21
N ILE A 43 2.15 5.19 -19.42
CA ILE A 43 2.29 5.05 -17.97
C ILE A 43 0.89 4.92 -17.33
N GLU A 44 -0.06 5.78 -17.73
CA GLU A 44 -1.46 5.73 -17.26
C GLU A 44 -2.10 4.38 -17.57
N LYS A 45 -1.89 3.84 -18.78
CA LYS A 45 -2.37 2.50 -19.13
C LYS A 45 -1.85 1.45 -18.15
N SER A 46 -0.54 1.44 -17.87
CA SER A 46 0.04 0.49 -16.93
C SER A 46 -0.51 0.65 -15.51
N PHE A 47 -0.78 1.87 -15.07
CA PHE A 47 -1.42 2.14 -13.79
C PHE A 47 -2.88 1.68 -13.74
N ASN A 48 -3.62 1.87 -14.82
CA ASN A 48 -5.00 1.39 -14.94
C ASN A 48 -5.07 -0.13 -14.89
N GLU A 49 -4.11 -0.84 -15.53
CA GLU A 49 -4.00 -2.30 -15.46
C GLU A 49 -3.80 -2.79 -14.00
N ILE A 50 -2.96 -2.09 -13.22
CA ILE A 50 -2.79 -2.41 -11.79
C ILE A 50 -4.06 -2.13 -10.99
N SER A 51 -4.77 -1.03 -11.31
CA SER A 51 -6.03 -0.68 -10.64
C SER A 51 -7.14 -1.68 -10.94
N ASP A 52 -7.24 -2.15 -12.19
CA ASP A 52 -8.16 -3.21 -12.59
C ASP A 52 -7.84 -4.52 -11.84
N MET A 53 -6.54 -4.85 -11.71
CA MET A 53 -6.10 -6.02 -10.95
C MET A 53 -6.41 -5.87 -9.44
N GLU A 54 -6.26 -4.69 -8.84
CA GLU A 54 -6.69 -4.40 -7.47
C GLU A 54 -8.18 -4.68 -7.30
N GLN A 55 -9.01 -4.28 -8.25
CA GLN A 55 -10.46 -4.54 -8.22
C GLN A 55 -10.75 -6.04 -8.25
N ILE A 56 -10.07 -6.82 -9.12
CA ILE A 56 -10.20 -8.29 -9.16
C ILE A 56 -9.88 -8.90 -7.79
N PHE A 57 -8.79 -8.50 -7.15
CA PHE A 57 -8.42 -9.04 -5.84
C PHE A 57 -9.36 -8.63 -4.70
N VAL A 58 -9.98 -7.46 -4.78
CA VAL A 58 -10.98 -7.01 -3.80
C VAL A 58 -12.26 -7.85 -3.89
N GLU A 59 -12.69 -8.22 -5.11
CA GLU A 59 -13.94 -8.94 -5.33
C GLU A 59 -13.77 -10.46 -5.19
N HIS A 60 -12.68 -11.03 -5.72
CA HIS A 60 -12.47 -12.49 -5.82
C HIS A 60 -11.33 -13.02 -4.94
N HIS A 61 -10.61 -12.16 -4.23
CA HIS A 61 -9.52 -12.50 -3.30
C HIS A 61 -8.33 -13.27 -3.88
N SER A 62 -8.37 -13.66 -5.15
CA SER A 62 -7.30 -14.40 -5.82
C SER A 62 -7.35 -14.23 -7.33
N PHE A 63 -6.19 -14.34 -7.97
CA PHE A 63 -6.03 -14.40 -9.41
C PHE A 63 -5.14 -15.59 -9.77
N GLY A 64 -5.73 -16.61 -10.38
CA GLY A 64 -5.10 -17.92 -10.56
C GLY A 64 -4.24 -17.99 -11.82
N ILE A 65 -2.95 -17.69 -11.73
CA ILE A 65 -1.97 -18.01 -12.78
C ILE A 65 -1.04 -19.11 -12.27
N VAL A 66 -0.81 -20.12 -13.11
CA VAL A 66 0.16 -21.20 -12.84
C VAL A 66 1.55 -20.82 -13.40
N SER A 67 2.57 -21.56 -12.97
CA SER A 67 3.91 -21.40 -13.53
C SER A 67 3.95 -21.92 -14.98
N LEU A 68 4.35 -21.06 -15.91
CA LEU A 68 4.48 -21.34 -17.34
C LEU A 68 5.91 -21.09 -17.80
N SER A 69 6.49 -22.07 -18.49
CA SER A 69 7.77 -21.91 -19.16
C SER A 69 7.60 -21.20 -20.50
N SER A 70 8.64 -20.53 -20.96
CA SER A 70 8.66 -19.91 -22.29
C SER A 70 8.49 -20.96 -23.40
N ILE A 71 7.58 -20.68 -24.33
CA ILE A 71 7.34 -21.53 -25.50
C ILE A 71 7.82 -20.90 -26.80
N SER A 72 8.53 -19.78 -26.72
CA SER A 72 8.96 -18.98 -27.89
C SER A 72 9.80 -19.80 -28.86
N GLU A 73 10.78 -20.55 -28.37
CA GLU A 73 11.64 -21.41 -29.22
C GLU A 73 10.86 -22.58 -29.81
N SER A 74 9.94 -23.18 -29.04
CA SER A 74 9.08 -24.25 -29.54
C SER A 74 8.17 -23.78 -30.68
N LEU A 75 7.61 -22.57 -30.57
CA LEU A 75 6.78 -21.97 -31.61
C LEU A 75 7.61 -21.64 -32.86
N LYS A 76 8.85 -21.16 -32.72
CA LYS A 76 9.78 -20.96 -33.87
C LYS A 76 10.08 -22.28 -34.58
N ARG A 77 10.29 -23.38 -33.84
CA ARG A 77 10.50 -24.70 -34.42
C ARG A 77 9.30 -25.18 -35.22
N LEU A 78 8.06 -24.96 -34.72
CA LEU A 78 6.85 -25.29 -35.46
C LEU A 78 6.72 -24.49 -36.76
N GLU A 79 7.08 -23.18 -36.74
CA GLU A 79 7.13 -22.34 -37.96
C GLU A 79 8.11 -22.85 -38.99
N LEU A 80 9.21 -23.45 -38.55
CA LEU A 80 10.21 -24.08 -39.42
C LEU A 80 9.84 -25.53 -39.79
N SER A 81 8.61 -25.96 -39.52
CA SER A 81 8.09 -27.31 -39.77
C SER A 81 8.84 -28.41 -39.01
N ALA A 82 9.56 -28.10 -37.96
CA ALA A 82 10.18 -29.09 -37.08
C ALA A 82 9.16 -29.63 -36.08
N ASP A 83 9.38 -30.88 -35.66
CA ASP A 83 8.55 -31.52 -34.65
C ASP A 83 9.03 -31.17 -33.25
N LEU A 84 8.08 -31.11 -32.35
CA LEU A 84 8.34 -30.81 -30.93
C LEU A 84 8.55 -32.13 -30.15
N ASN A 85 9.38 -32.04 -29.13
CA ASN A 85 9.50 -33.12 -28.16
C ASN A 85 8.35 -33.04 -27.12
N ILE A 86 8.25 -34.04 -26.27
CA ILE A 86 7.14 -34.15 -25.32
C ILE A 86 7.13 -33.04 -24.26
N GLN A 87 8.30 -32.53 -23.84
CA GLN A 87 8.39 -31.45 -22.86
C GLN A 87 7.92 -30.11 -23.47
N GLU A 88 8.28 -29.84 -24.72
CA GLU A 88 7.81 -28.70 -25.47
C GLU A 88 6.29 -28.72 -25.67
N LEU A 89 5.74 -29.90 -26.02
CA LEU A 89 4.30 -30.09 -26.14
C LEU A 89 3.57 -29.95 -24.80
N LEU A 90 4.18 -30.42 -23.69
CA LEU A 90 3.63 -30.24 -22.35
C LEU A 90 3.60 -28.75 -21.94
N ALA A 91 4.64 -27.98 -22.28
CA ALA A 91 4.66 -26.54 -22.03
C ALA A 91 3.52 -25.83 -22.79
N ILE A 92 3.32 -26.17 -24.07
CA ILE A 92 2.22 -25.62 -24.88
C ILE A 92 0.86 -26.07 -24.31
N LYS A 93 0.70 -27.36 -23.93
CA LYS A 93 -0.52 -27.87 -23.26
C LYS A 93 -0.89 -27.00 -22.05
N LYS A 94 0.10 -26.66 -21.20
CA LYS A 94 -0.14 -25.80 -20.02
C LYS A 94 -0.60 -24.41 -20.40
N VAL A 95 -0.04 -23.81 -21.47
CA VAL A 95 -0.50 -22.50 -21.97
C VAL A 95 -1.94 -22.59 -22.46
N LEU A 96 -2.30 -23.61 -23.25
CA LEU A 96 -3.67 -23.81 -23.74
C LEU A 96 -4.67 -24.00 -22.59
N GLN A 97 -4.30 -24.78 -21.57
CA GLN A 97 -5.13 -24.99 -20.39
C GLN A 97 -5.32 -23.67 -19.62
N SER A 98 -4.21 -22.97 -19.34
CA SER A 98 -4.26 -21.68 -18.61
C SER A 98 -5.06 -20.62 -19.34
N SER A 99 -5.01 -20.62 -20.69
CA SER A 99 -5.84 -19.71 -21.49
C SER A 99 -7.35 -20.03 -21.30
N SER A 100 -7.72 -21.30 -21.32
CA SER A 100 -9.10 -21.72 -21.08
C SER A 100 -9.56 -21.39 -19.66
N ASP A 101 -8.74 -21.68 -18.66
CA ASP A 101 -9.04 -21.38 -17.25
C ASP A 101 -9.23 -19.88 -17.05
N MET A 102 -8.41 -19.06 -17.73
CA MET A 102 -8.49 -17.59 -17.63
C MET A 102 -9.73 -17.04 -18.31
N ILE A 103 -10.15 -17.61 -19.46
CA ILE A 103 -11.40 -17.21 -20.13
C ILE A 103 -12.61 -17.58 -19.26
N HIS A 104 -12.61 -18.76 -18.63
CA HIS A 104 -13.66 -19.13 -17.68
C HIS A 104 -13.66 -18.20 -16.47
N PHE A 105 -12.52 -17.92 -15.90
CA PHE A 105 -12.40 -16.95 -14.80
C PHE A 105 -12.98 -15.59 -15.19
N TYR A 106 -12.65 -15.07 -16.38
CA TYR A 106 -13.19 -13.79 -16.85
C TYR A 106 -14.70 -13.84 -17.05
N SER A 107 -15.24 -14.95 -17.55
CA SER A 107 -16.70 -15.10 -17.72
C SER A 107 -17.46 -15.15 -16.38
N ASP A 108 -16.80 -15.56 -15.30
CA ASP A 108 -17.37 -15.61 -13.95
C ASP A 108 -17.32 -14.25 -13.21
N LEU A 109 -16.61 -13.25 -13.78
CA LEU A 109 -16.58 -11.88 -13.29
C LEU A 109 -17.86 -11.13 -13.69
N ASP A 110 -18.98 -11.41 -13.01
CA ASP A 110 -20.30 -10.85 -13.31
C ASP A 110 -20.35 -9.32 -13.24
N ASN A 111 -20.71 -8.67 -14.37
CA ASN A 111 -21.01 -7.24 -14.51
C ASN A 111 -19.88 -6.24 -14.15
N VAL A 112 -18.64 -6.67 -14.13
CA VAL A 112 -17.49 -5.79 -13.94
C VAL A 112 -16.90 -5.45 -15.30
N SER A 113 -16.72 -4.15 -15.57
CA SER A 113 -16.03 -3.67 -16.76
C SER A 113 -14.70 -3.06 -16.32
N PHE A 114 -13.61 -3.58 -16.85
CA PHE A 114 -12.27 -3.10 -16.58
C PHE A 114 -11.85 -2.06 -17.62
N GLN A 115 -11.14 -1.05 -17.20
CA GLN A 115 -10.73 0.02 -18.09
C GLN A 115 -9.64 -0.44 -19.10
N SER A 116 -8.77 -1.34 -18.68
CA SER A 116 -7.59 -1.76 -19.45
C SER A 116 -7.50 -3.26 -19.68
N LEU A 117 -7.94 -4.10 -18.75
CA LEU A 117 -7.75 -5.55 -18.80
C LEU A 117 -8.77 -6.26 -19.69
N ASP A 118 -9.99 -5.72 -19.92
CA ASP A 118 -11.02 -6.35 -20.73
C ASP A 118 -10.50 -6.77 -22.10
N ARG A 119 -9.77 -5.88 -22.79
CA ARG A 119 -9.20 -6.18 -24.11
C ARG A 119 -8.22 -7.35 -24.09
N LEU A 120 -7.51 -7.58 -23.00
CA LEU A 120 -6.59 -8.71 -22.88
C LEU A 120 -7.35 -10.01 -22.73
N PHE A 121 -8.37 -10.04 -21.88
CA PHE A 121 -9.21 -11.22 -21.71
C PHE A 121 -9.99 -11.57 -22.98
N GLU A 122 -10.57 -10.59 -23.67
CA GLU A 122 -11.31 -10.78 -24.92
C GLU A 122 -10.44 -11.30 -26.07
N ASN A 123 -9.14 -11.02 -26.06
CA ASN A 123 -8.19 -11.49 -27.07
C ASN A 123 -7.60 -12.88 -26.76
N LEU A 124 -7.99 -13.53 -25.67
CA LEU A 124 -7.64 -14.93 -25.42
C LEU A 124 -8.54 -15.85 -26.25
N GLU A 125 -7.95 -16.83 -26.89
CA GLU A 125 -8.66 -17.82 -27.68
C GLU A 125 -8.59 -19.22 -27.05
N GLN A 126 -9.73 -19.97 -27.14
CA GLN A 126 -9.83 -21.35 -26.70
C GLN A 126 -9.59 -22.33 -27.84
N PHE A 127 -9.01 -23.47 -27.55
CA PHE A 127 -8.76 -24.54 -28.49
C PHE A 127 -9.31 -25.90 -27.98
N PRO A 128 -10.65 -26.08 -27.89
CA PRO A 128 -11.23 -27.29 -27.29
C PRO A 128 -10.76 -28.58 -27.95
N ASN A 129 -10.64 -28.58 -29.30
CA ASN A 129 -10.18 -29.76 -30.05
C ASN A 129 -8.72 -30.10 -29.75
N LEU A 130 -7.85 -29.11 -29.62
CA LEU A 130 -6.45 -29.34 -29.25
C LEU A 130 -6.35 -29.84 -27.82
N GLN A 131 -7.05 -29.21 -26.87
CA GLN A 131 -7.05 -29.63 -25.46
C GLN A 131 -7.47 -31.09 -25.30
N GLY A 132 -8.52 -31.53 -26.03
CA GLY A 132 -8.97 -32.92 -26.05
C GLY A 132 -7.84 -33.88 -26.52
N SER A 133 -7.14 -33.52 -27.60
CA SER A 133 -6.03 -34.32 -28.12
C SER A 133 -4.85 -34.37 -27.15
N PHE A 134 -4.52 -33.27 -26.49
CA PHE A 134 -3.40 -33.16 -25.54
C PHE A 134 -3.64 -33.82 -24.17
N GLN A 135 -4.85 -34.34 -23.88
CA GLN A 135 -5.09 -35.20 -22.73
C GLN A 135 -4.23 -36.51 -22.78
N ALA A 136 -3.82 -36.89 -23.97
CA ALA A 136 -2.89 -37.99 -24.17
C ALA A 136 -1.46 -37.75 -23.62
N ILE A 137 -1.11 -36.54 -23.25
CA ILE A 137 0.14 -36.18 -22.55
C ILE A 137 -0.20 -35.93 -21.08
N ASN A 138 0.36 -36.74 -20.17
CA ASN A 138 0.17 -36.54 -18.75
C ASN A 138 1.07 -35.40 -18.19
N ASP A 139 0.80 -34.98 -16.96
CA ASP A 139 1.55 -33.88 -16.34
C ASP A 139 3.01 -34.25 -16.01
N GLY A 140 3.34 -35.54 -15.99
CA GLY A 140 4.71 -36.01 -15.86
C GLY A 140 5.53 -35.96 -17.17
N GLY A 141 4.92 -35.54 -18.27
CA GLY A 141 5.55 -35.46 -19.58
C GLY A 141 5.76 -36.83 -20.24
N PHE A 142 4.79 -37.74 -20.10
CA PHE A 142 4.74 -39.04 -20.78
C PHE A 142 3.45 -39.15 -21.59
N LEU A 143 3.52 -39.89 -22.70
CA LEU A 143 2.31 -40.26 -23.45
C LEU A 143 1.52 -41.32 -22.71
N GLU A 144 0.23 -41.11 -22.56
CA GLU A 144 -0.70 -42.08 -22.01
C GLU A 144 -0.87 -43.30 -22.92
N HIS A 145 -1.31 -44.41 -22.38
CA HIS A 145 -1.50 -45.63 -23.14
C HIS A 145 -2.52 -45.47 -24.27
N PHE A 146 -3.54 -44.65 -24.06
CA PHE A 146 -4.61 -44.39 -25.04
C PHE A 146 -4.24 -43.32 -26.08
N ALA A 147 -3.00 -42.80 -26.09
CA ALA A 147 -2.56 -41.81 -27.06
C ALA A 147 -2.72 -42.26 -28.52
N SER A 148 -2.56 -43.55 -28.78
CA SER A 148 -2.99 -44.23 -30.00
C SER A 148 -3.35 -45.69 -29.75
N PRO A 149 -4.24 -46.30 -30.55
CA PRO A 149 -4.56 -47.72 -30.44
C PRO A 149 -3.29 -48.61 -30.65
N GLU A 150 -2.37 -48.16 -31.48
CA GLU A 150 -1.13 -48.89 -31.77
C GLU A 150 -0.17 -48.82 -30.59
N LEU A 151 0.00 -47.65 -29.93
CA LEU A 151 0.82 -47.52 -28.71
C LEU A 151 0.26 -48.40 -27.58
N GLU A 152 -1.07 -48.44 -27.42
CA GLU A 152 -1.69 -49.30 -26.43
C GLU A 152 -1.40 -50.78 -26.70
N ARG A 153 -1.50 -51.19 -27.98
CA ARG A 153 -1.17 -52.57 -28.40
C ARG A 153 0.28 -52.93 -28.10
N ILE A 154 1.23 -52.08 -28.49
CA ILE A 154 2.67 -52.27 -28.29
C ILE A 154 2.99 -52.37 -26.79
N ARG A 155 2.52 -51.46 -25.97
CA ARG A 155 2.79 -51.44 -24.51
C ARG A 155 2.17 -52.64 -23.80
N ARG A 156 0.99 -53.10 -24.25
CA ARG A 156 0.36 -54.32 -23.74
C ARG A 156 1.21 -55.56 -24.08
N GLN A 157 1.71 -55.67 -25.31
CA GLN A 157 2.61 -56.76 -25.72
C GLN A 157 3.91 -56.69 -24.94
N LEU A 158 4.54 -55.55 -24.82
CA LEU A 158 5.78 -55.34 -24.08
C LEU A 158 5.64 -55.82 -22.61
N THR A 159 4.57 -55.36 -21.93
CA THR A 159 4.28 -55.77 -20.54
C THR A 159 4.09 -57.27 -20.41
N ASN A 160 3.44 -57.90 -21.39
CA ASN A 160 3.21 -59.35 -21.39
C ASN A 160 4.53 -60.12 -21.60
N SER A 161 5.36 -59.69 -22.55
CA SER A 161 6.64 -60.36 -22.86
C SER A 161 7.63 -60.15 -21.70
N GLU A 162 7.72 -58.97 -21.09
CA GLU A 162 8.52 -58.71 -19.88
C GLU A 162 8.05 -59.57 -18.69
N ARG A 163 6.74 -59.73 -18.50
CA ARG A 163 6.22 -60.62 -17.44
C ARG A 163 6.59 -62.07 -17.69
N ARG A 164 6.53 -62.58 -18.94
CA ARG A 164 6.93 -63.93 -19.31
C ARG A 164 8.41 -64.14 -19.06
N VAL A 165 9.27 -63.22 -19.49
CA VAL A 165 10.71 -63.29 -19.23
C VAL A 165 10.98 -63.37 -17.73
N ARG A 166 10.35 -62.48 -16.95
CA ARG A 166 10.52 -62.47 -15.50
C ARG A 166 10.08 -63.80 -14.85
N GLN A 167 8.96 -64.36 -15.26
CA GLN A 167 8.48 -65.65 -14.76
C GLN A 167 9.44 -66.80 -15.07
N ILE A 168 9.87 -66.89 -16.32
CA ILE A 168 10.85 -68.01 -16.76
C ILE A 168 12.16 -67.85 -15.95
N LEU A 169 12.68 -66.65 -15.82
CA LEU A 169 13.91 -66.37 -15.06
C LEU A 169 13.74 -66.66 -13.57
N GLN A 170 12.58 -66.31 -12.97
CA GLN A 170 12.28 -66.64 -11.57
C GLN A 170 12.19 -68.13 -11.30
N ASP A 171 11.60 -68.88 -12.22
CA ASP A 171 11.57 -70.38 -12.12
C ASP A 171 12.97 -70.96 -12.24
N MET A 172 13.77 -70.41 -13.16
CA MET A 172 15.20 -70.85 -13.29
C MET A 172 16.05 -70.44 -12.07
N LEU A 173 15.78 -69.32 -11.40
CA LEU A 173 16.45 -68.92 -10.15
C LEU A 173 16.19 -69.96 -9.03
N LYS A 174 14.94 -70.46 -8.95
CA LYS A 174 14.59 -71.51 -7.97
C LYS A 174 15.21 -72.85 -8.30
N GLU A 175 15.11 -73.30 -9.57
CA GLU A 175 15.58 -74.62 -10.00
C GLU A 175 17.11 -74.76 -10.06
N LYS A 176 17.82 -73.63 -10.36
CA LYS A 176 19.29 -73.69 -10.62
C LYS A 176 20.08 -72.81 -9.67
N ALA A 177 19.57 -72.60 -8.46
CA ALA A 177 20.15 -71.66 -7.45
C ALA A 177 21.63 -71.98 -7.15
N GLU A 178 22.04 -73.24 -7.16
CA GLU A 178 23.43 -73.66 -6.89
C GLU A 178 24.43 -73.15 -7.96
N LEU A 179 23.97 -72.94 -9.18
CA LEU A 179 24.81 -72.54 -10.31
C LEU A 179 25.01 -70.98 -10.34
N LEU A 180 24.23 -70.29 -9.61
CA LEU A 180 24.21 -68.80 -9.62
C LEU A 180 25.20 -68.25 -8.59
N SER A 181 25.81 -67.09 -8.92
CA SER A 181 26.62 -66.33 -7.97
C SER A 181 25.74 -65.49 -7.04
N GLU A 182 24.58 -65.03 -7.54
CA GLU A 182 23.59 -64.28 -6.81
C GLU A 182 22.18 -64.72 -7.23
N ASN A 183 21.25 -64.80 -6.29
CA ASN A 183 19.88 -65.24 -6.55
C ASN A 183 18.99 -64.07 -6.96
N LEU A 184 19.30 -63.35 -8.08
CA LEU A 184 18.58 -62.22 -8.64
C LEU A 184 18.62 -62.25 -10.18
N ILE A 185 17.66 -61.55 -10.80
CA ILE A 185 17.67 -61.26 -12.23
C ILE A 185 18.44 -59.95 -12.43
N ALA A 186 19.52 -59.98 -13.19
CA ALA A 186 20.31 -58.82 -13.54
C ALA A 186 19.88 -58.27 -14.92
N SER A 187 20.20 -57.00 -15.18
CA SER A 187 20.07 -56.40 -16.52
C SER A 187 21.46 -56.13 -17.07
N ARG A 188 21.71 -56.50 -18.32
CA ARG A 188 22.92 -56.18 -19.07
C ARG A 188 22.54 -55.84 -20.51
N SER A 189 23.01 -54.69 -20.99
CA SER A 189 22.69 -54.21 -22.34
C SER A 189 21.18 -54.20 -22.66
N GLY A 190 20.35 -53.86 -21.65
CA GLY A 190 18.89 -53.82 -21.79
C GLY A 190 18.21 -55.20 -21.80
N ARG A 191 18.94 -56.32 -21.57
CA ARG A 191 18.43 -57.67 -21.54
C ARG A 191 18.41 -58.23 -20.12
N SER A 192 17.42 -59.03 -19.80
CA SER A 192 17.33 -59.75 -18.53
C SER A 192 18.22 -60.98 -18.56
N VAL A 193 19.17 -61.10 -17.62
CA VAL A 193 20.19 -62.12 -17.57
C VAL A 193 20.29 -62.70 -16.16
N LEU A 194 20.87 -63.91 -16.08
CA LEU A 194 21.19 -64.58 -14.82
C LEU A 194 22.68 -64.44 -14.50
N PRO A 195 23.07 -64.07 -13.26
CA PRO A 195 24.48 -64.10 -12.82
C PRO A 195 24.93 -65.51 -12.46
N VAL A 196 25.67 -66.14 -13.33
CA VAL A 196 26.12 -67.53 -13.20
C VAL A 196 27.58 -67.60 -12.75
N LYS A 197 27.91 -68.45 -11.80
CA LYS A 197 29.31 -68.68 -11.43
C LYS A 197 30.10 -69.17 -12.67
N ASN A 198 31.25 -68.62 -12.96
CA ASN A 198 32.02 -68.87 -14.15
C ASN A 198 32.38 -70.40 -14.27
N THR A 199 32.53 -71.06 -13.16
CA THR A 199 32.76 -72.53 -13.13
C THR A 199 31.60 -73.33 -13.70
N TYR A 200 30.40 -72.81 -13.71
CA TYR A 200 29.20 -73.49 -14.23
C TYR A 200 28.67 -72.83 -15.52
N ARG A 201 29.49 -72.02 -16.20
CA ARG A 201 29.13 -71.35 -17.46
C ARG A 201 28.46 -72.25 -18.47
N ASN A 202 28.99 -73.45 -18.66
CA ASN A 202 28.54 -74.46 -19.68
C ASN A 202 27.26 -75.22 -19.24
N ARG A 203 26.79 -75.06 -17.98
CA ARG A 203 25.59 -75.74 -17.48
C ARG A 203 24.28 -74.94 -17.72
N ILE A 204 24.38 -73.72 -18.08
CA ILE A 204 23.22 -72.91 -18.52
C ILE A 204 23.41 -72.55 -19.98
N SER A 205 22.59 -73.18 -20.85
CA SER A 205 22.59 -72.84 -22.28
C SER A 205 22.05 -71.47 -22.51
N GLY A 206 22.82 -70.56 -23.13
CA GLY A 206 22.41 -69.20 -23.42
C GLY A 206 23.53 -68.36 -24.01
N VAL A 207 23.27 -67.09 -24.16
CA VAL A 207 24.20 -66.06 -24.69
C VAL A 207 24.86 -65.32 -23.50
N VAL A 208 26.17 -65.19 -23.55
CA VAL A 208 26.95 -64.45 -22.57
C VAL A 208 26.92 -62.93 -22.98
N HIS A 209 26.43 -62.06 -22.12
CA HIS A 209 26.38 -60.64 -22.36
C HIS A 209 27.48 -59.86 -21.66
N ASP A 210 27.93 -60.35 -20.50
CA ASP A 210 28.95 -59.69 -19.72
C ASP A 210 29.68 -60.66 -18.78
N ILE A 211 30.84 -60.25 -18.28
CA ILE A 211 31.63 -60.98 -17.28
C ILE A 211 31.99 -59.94 -16.19
N SER A 212 31.84 -60.34 -14.92
CA SER A 212 32.25 -59.49 -13.81
C SER A 212 33.72 -59.10 -13.85
N SER A 213 34.12 -57.98 -13.32
CA SER A 213 35.54 -57.55 -13.29
C SER A 213 36.49 -58.47 -12.61
N SER A 214 36.01 -59.30 -11.67
CA SER A 214 36.78 -60.41 -11.04
C SER A 214 36.85 -61.71 -11.88
N GLY A 215 36.09 -61.77 -12.98
CA GLY A 215 35.99 -63.01 -13.79
C GLY A 215 35.19 -64.13 -13.12
N SER A 216 34.66 -63.93 -11.90
CA SER A 216 34.00 -65.02 -11.13
C SER A 216 32.54 -65.22 -11.52
N THR A 217 31.87 -64.21 -12.10
CA THR A 217 30.47 -64.26 -12.50
C THR A 217 30.34 -64.01 -14.01
N VAL A 218 29.53 -64.80 -14.67
CA VAL A 218 29.16 -64.59 -16.09
C VAL A 218 27.69 -64.29 -16.17
N TYR A 219 27.33 -63.22 -16.85
CA TYR A 219 25.93 -62.80 -17.05
C TYR A 219 25.41 -63.49 -18.31
N ILE A 220 24.57 -64.51 -18.11
CA ILE A 220 24.06 -65.35 -19.20
C ILE A 220 22.59 -65.03 -19.44
N GLU A 221 22.22 -64.77 -20.68
CA GLU A 221 20.85 -64.79 -21.15
C GLU A 221 20.46 -66.20 -21.50
N PRO A 222 19.60 -66.89 -20.71
CA PRO A 222 19.21 -68.23 -21.00
C PRO A 222 18.50 -68.37 -22.34
N ARG A 223 18.78 -69.47 -23.08
CA ARG A 223 18.17 -69.70 -24.41
C ARG A 223 16.64 -69.70 -24.38
N ALA A 224 16.02 -70.01 -23.24
CA ALA A 224 14.55 -69.93 -23.03
C ALA A 224 13.97 -68.53 -23.11
N VAL A 225 14.75 -67.43 -22.93
CA VAL A 225 14.29 -66.06 -22.95
C VAL A 225 14.88 -65.23 -24.11
N VAL A 226 15.82 -65.78 -24.91
CA VAL A 226 16.49 -65.06 -26.01
C VAL A 226 15.47 -64.49 -26.98
N THR A 227 14.54 -65.28 -27.48
CA THR A 227 13.51 -64.84 -28.44
C THR A 227 12.57 -63.80 -27.82
N LEU A 228 12.20 -63.94 -26.54
CA LEU A 228 11.38 -62.93 -25.84
C LEU A 228 12.14 -61.63 -25.60
N ASN A 229 13.43 -61.66 -25.30
CA ASN A 229 14.22 -60.44 -25.15
C ASN A 229 14.48 -59.76 -26.52
N GLU A 230 14.55 -60.49 -27.62
CA GLU A 230 14.56 -59.95 -28.98
C GLU A 230 13.24 -59.28 -29.31
N GLU A 231 12.10 -59.93 -29.01
CA GLU A 231 10.76 -59.34 -29.15
C GLU A 231 10.61 -58.07 -28.33
N ILE A 232 11.07 -58.06 -27.05
CA ILE A 232 11.06 -56.86 -26.20
C ILE A 232 11.88 -55.72 -26.82
N THR A 233 13.05 -56.04 -27.38
CA THR A 233 13.92 -55.05 -28.04
C THR A 233 13.23 -54.42 -29.26
N GLN A 234 12.56 -55.28 -30.07
CA GLN A 234 11.77 -54.79 -31.21
C GLN A 234 10.59 -53.96 -30.77
N LEU A 235 9.80 -54.42 -29.80
CA LEU A 235 8.65 -53.68 -29.29
C LEU A 235 9.04 -52.30 -28.69
N ARG A 236 10.22 -52.20 -28.05
CA ARG A 236 10.73 -50.90 -27.58
C ARG A 236 11.18 -49.99 -28.73
N ALA A 237 11.63 -50.54 -29.84
CA ALA A 237 11.90 -49.76 -31.04
C ALA A 237 10.60 -49.26 -31.70
N ASP A 238 9.61 -50.15 -31.79
CA ASP A 238 8.28 -49.85 -32.31
C ASP A 238 7.57 -48.81 -31.45
N GLU A 239 7.67 -48.90 -30.11
CA GLU A 239 7.17 -47.92 -29.16
C GLU A 239 7.74 -46.52 -29.44
N ARG A 240 9.08 -46.42 -29.55
CA ARG A 240 9.74 -45.14 -29.86
C ARG A 240 9.32 -44.55 -31.20
N HIS A 241 9.15 -45.42 -32.20
CA HIS A 241 8.71 -44.98 -33.53
C HIS A 241 7.29 -44.47 -33.49
N GLU A 242 6.38 -45.19 -32.79
CA GLU A 242 4.98 -44.74 -32.64
C GLU A 242 4.84 -43.46 -31.78
N GLU A 243 5.66 -43.36 -30.70
CA GLU A 243 5.75 -42.12 -29.94
C GLU A 243 6.16 -40.95 -30.84
N GLY A 244 7.20 -41.12 -31.66
CA GLY A 244 7.63 -40.10 -32.62
C GLY A 244 6.51 -39.71 -33.59
N ARG A 245 5.75 -40.69 -34.09
CA ARG A 245 4.60 -40.45 -35.00
C ARG A 245 3.50 -39.64 -34.30
N ILE A 246 3.21 -39.93 -33.03
CA ILE A 246 2.23 -39.19 -32.23
C ILE A 246 2.70 -37.77 -32.01
N LEU A 247 3.98 -37.54 -31.63
CA LEU A 247 4.53 -36.20 -31.43
C LEU A 247 4.51 -35.36 -32.71
N HIS A 248 4.80 -36.00 -33.88
CA HIS A 248 4.66 -35.37 -35.20
C HIS A 248 3.21 -34.94 -35.45
N THR A 249 2.24 -35.83 -35.19
CA THR A 249 0.81 -35.49 -35.36
C THR A 249 0.39 -34.31 -34.46
N PHE A 250 0.84 -34.26 -33.22
CA PHE A 250 0.57 -33.14 -32.34
C PHE A 250 1.22 -31.82 -32.81
N SER A 251 2.45 -31.92 -33.34
CA SER A 251 3.16 -30.77 -33.92
C SER A 251 2.39 -30.22 -35.12
N ASP A 252 1.91 -31.11 -36.01
CA ASP A 252 1.08 -30.72 -37.17
C ASP A 252 -0.24 -30.04 -36.76
N LEU A 253 -0.89 -30.53 -35.73
CA LEU A 253 -2.12 -29.93 -35.21
C LEU A 253 -1.89 -28.50 -34.64
N LEU A 254 -0.69 -28.22 -34.11
CA LEU A 254 -0.35 -26.91 -33.55
C LEU A 254 0.05 -25.89 -34.61
N ARG A 255 0.66 -26.29 -35.73
CA ARG A 255 1.21 -25.39 -36.78
C ARG A 255 0.25 -24.30 -37.25
N PRO A 256 -1.04 -24.60 -37.55
CA PRO A 256 -1.98 -23.56 -37.98
C PRO A 256 -2.28 -22.49 -36.90
N HIS A 257 -2.01 -22.79 -35.63
CA HIS A 257 -2.40 -21.99 -34.48
C HIS A 257 -1.23 -21.26 -33.81
N VAL A 258 -0.01 -21.33 -34.37
CA VAL A 258 1.21 -20.78 -33.74
C VAL A 258 1.07 -19.31 -33.36
N ALA A 259 0.51 -18.48 -34.25
CA ALA A 259 0.34 -17.06 -33.99
C ALA A 259 -0.60 -16.79 -32.81
N THR A 260 -1.72 -17.51 -32.75
CA THR A 260 -2.70 -17.35 -31.67
C THR A 260 -2.20 -17.88 -30.33
N ILE A 261 -1.49 -19.03 -30.36
CA ILE A 261 -0.85 -19.59 -29.15
C ILE A 261 0.21 -18.63 -28.60
N ARG A 262 0.99 -17.99 -29.47
CA ARG A 262 1.96 -16.95 -29.10
C ARG A 262 1.27 -15.76 -28.44
N ASN A 263 0.15 -15.30 -29.01
CA ASN A 263 -0.64 -14.22 -28.42
C ASN A 263 -1.19 -14.60 -27.05
N ASN A 264 -1.75 -15.81 -26.89
CA ASN A 264 -2.24 -16.29 -25.62
C ASN A 264 -1.11 -16.36 -24.56
N ALA A 265 0.06 -16.88 -24.93
CA ALA A 265 1.22 -16.96 -24.02
C ALA A 265 1.67 -15.57 -23.58
N TRP A 266 1.70 -14.60 -24.51
CA TRP A 266 2.04 -13.22 -24.21
C TRP A 266 1.00 -12.60 -23.27
N ILE A 267 -0.31 -12.75 -23.53
CA ILE A 267 -1.37 -12.22 -22.67
C ILE A 267 -1.26 -12.80 -21.25
N LEU A 268 -1.09 -14.13 -21.13
CA LEU A 268 -0.93 -14.77 -19.81
C LEU A 268 0.30 -14.26 -19.06
N GLY A 269 1.42 -14.09 -19.77
CA GLY A 269 2.64 -13.50 -19.22
C GLY A 269 2.41 -12.06 -18.73
N HIS A 270 1.76 -11.24 -19.54
CA HIS A 270 1.45 -9.85 -19.20
C HIS A 270 0.48 -9.75 -18.01
N LEU A 271 -0.56 -10.59 -17.97
CA LEU A 271 -1.47 -10.65 -16.82
C LEU A 271 -0.74 -11.07 -15.54
N ASP A 272 0.22 -11.99 -15.62
CA ASP A 272 1.08 -12.36 -14.50
C ASP A 272 1.98 -11.19 -14.05
N PHE A 273 2.50 -10.40 -15.00
CA PHE A 273 3.29 -9.21 -14.70
C PHE A 273 2.46 -8.13 -14.00
N VAL A 274 1.24 -7.87 -14.47
CA VAL A 274 0.31 -6.93 -13.82
C VAL A 274 -0.06 -7.42 -12.42
N ARG A 275 -0.33 -8.73 -12.27
CA ARG A 275 -0.58 -9.35 -10.96
C ARG A 275 0.61 -9.16 -10.01
N ALA A 276 1.83 -9.37 -10.49
CA ALA A 276 3.04 -9.20 -9.70
C ALA A 276 3.22 -7.76 -9.22
N LYS A 277 2.96 -6.76 -10.09
CA LYS A 277 2.96 -5.33 -9.72
C LYS A 277 1.95 -5.04 -8.61
N TYR A 278 0.73 -5.58 -8.71
CA TYR A 278 -0.29 -5.42 -7.67
C TYR A 278 0.13 -6.07 -6.35
N LEU A 279 0.63 -7.30 -6.36
CA LEU A 279 1.07 -7.99 -5.15
C LEU A 279 2.24 -7.24 -4.48
N PHE A 280 3.21 -6.78 -5.27
CA PHE A 280 4.28 -5.92 -4.77
C PHE A 280 3.73 -4.64 -4.14
N MET A 281 2.73 -4.00 -4.77
CA MET A 281 2.05 -2.81 -4.24
C MET A 281 1.41 -3.09 -2.88
N SER A 282 0.69 -4.19 -2.77
CA SER A 282 -0.04 -4.60 -1.56
C SER A 282 0.91 -4.91 -0.39
N ASP A 283 1.93 -5.73 -0.64
CA ASP A 283 2.85 -6.20 0.41
C ASP A 283 3.74 -5.08 0.93
N ASN A 284 4.18 -4.16 0.05
CA ASN A 284 5.07 -3.07 0.40
C ASN A 284 4.32 -1.77 0.76
N LYS A 285 2.98 -1.79 0.81
CA LYS A 285 2.15 -0.60 1.03
C LYS A 285 2.55 0.53 0.07
N ALA A 286 2.80 0.17 -1.18
CA ALA A 286 3.07 1.10 -2.24
C ALA A 286 1.77 1.67 -2.81
N THR A 287 1.84 2.68 -3.64
CA THR A 287 0.68 3.33 -4.25
C THR A 287 0.91 3.58 -5.73
N ILE A 288 -0.16 3.71 -6.47
CA ILE A 288 -0.15 4.24 -7.83
C ILE A 288 -0.12 5.77 -7.72
N PRO A 289 0.97 6.44 -8.13
CA PRO A 289 1.04 7.89 -8.10
C PRO A 289 0.19 8.48 -9.23
N LYS A 290 -0.29 9.72 -9.03
CA LYS A 290 -0.94 10.47 -10.10
C LYS A 290 0.12 11.08 -11.02
N ILE A 291 -0.13 11.07 -12.32
CA ILE A 291 0.72 11.75 -13.28
C ILE A 291 0.37 13.24 -13.27
N SER A 292 1.37 14.09 -13.13
CA SER A 292 1.24 15.54 -13.18
C SER A 292 1.43 16.03 -14.59
N ASN A 293 0.55 16.93 -15.06
CA ASN A 293 0.65 17.56 -16.37
C ASN A 293 1.48 18.86 -16.34
N ASP A 294 1.80 19.36 -15.15
CA ASP A 294 2.48 20.66 -14.91
C ASP A 294 3.89 20.49 -14.33
N SER A 295 4.51 19.33 -14.51
CA SER A 295 5.82 18.99 -13.96
C SER A 295 5.93 19.10 -12.43
N THR A 296 4.80 19.14 -11.72
CA THR A 296 4.77 19.06 -10.25
C THR A 296 5.08 17.64 -9.80
N LEU A 297 5.98 17.50 -8.85
CA LEU A 297 6.31 16.25 -8.20
C LEU A 297 5.99 16.38 -6.72
N ALA A 298 5.20 15.47 -6.18
CA ALA A 298 4.84 15.45 -4.76
C ALA A 298 4.83 14.01 -4.25
N LEU A 299 5.80 13.65 -3.46
CA LEU A 299 5.92 12.32 -2.85
C LEU A 299 5.60 12.44 -1.37
N ILE A 300 4.52 11.80 -0.95
CA ILE A 300 4.04 11.82 0.44
C ILE A 300 4.51 10.53 1.11
N ASN A 301 5.22 10.65 2.22
CA ASN A 301 5.78 9.52 2.98
C ASN A 301 6.55 8.54 2.06
N VAL A 302 7.35 9.07 1.13
CA VAL A 302 8.16 8.24 0.23
C VAL A 302 9.22 7.47 1.00
N ARG A 303 9.40 6.22 0.63
CA ARG A 303 10.32 5.28 1.26
C ARG A 303 11.28 4.70 0.24
N HIS A 304 12.53 4.53 0.62
CA HIS A 304 13.53 3.92 -0.25
C HIS A 304 13.22 2.43 -0.47
N PRO A 305 13.10 1.94 -1.71
CA PRO A 305 12.62 0.58 -1.97
C PRO A 305 13.58 -0.54 -1.53
N LEU A 306 14.88 -0.26 -1.44
CA LEU A 306 15.91 -1.26 -1.16
C LEU A 306 16.26 -1.42 0.34
N PHE A 307 15.63 -0.67 1.23
CA PHE A 307 15.84 -0.81 2.67
C PHE A 307 14.70 -1.57 3.34
N SER A 308 15.02 -2.43 4.30
CA SER A 308 14.03 -3.21 5.05
C SER A 308 13.18 -2.35 6.01
N ASN A 309 13.75 -1.29 6.56
CA ASN A 309 13.07 -0.34 7.46
C ASN A 309 13.32 1.10 7.02
N PRO A 310 12.79 1.53 5.88
CA PRO A 310 13.01 2.86 5.36
C PRO A 310 12.25 3.92 6.16
N VAL A 311 12.89 5.06 6.40
CA VAL A 311 12.23 6.24 6.97
C VAL A 311 11.38 6.90 5.89
N ALA A 312 10.13 7.17 6.22
CA ALA A 312 9.21 7.85 5.32
C ALA A 312 9.47 9.37 5.31
N ASN A 313 9.52 9.94 4.12
CA ASN A 313 9.82 11.36 3.92
C ASN A 313 8.83 12.01 2.94
N ASP A 314 8.53 13.29 3.18
CA ASP A 314 7.76 14.10 2.24
C ASP A 314 8.72 14.91 1.36
N LEU A 315 8.45 14.96 0.05
CA LEU A 315 9.24 15.72 -0.90
C LEU A 315 8.33 16.31 -1.97
N HIS A 316 8.47 17.61 -2.23
CA HIS A 316 7.69 18.26 -3.28
C HIS A 316 8.54 19.21 -4.12
N PHE A 317 8.32 19.12 -5.42
CA PHE A 317 8.67 20.14 -6.38
C PHE A 317 7.36 20.74 -6.90
N ASP A 318 7.02 21.92 -6.41
CA ASP A 318 5.92 22.69 -6.98
C ASP A 318 6.24 23.16 -8.40
N HIS A 319 5.23 23.66 -9.11
CA HIS A 319 5.40 24.09 -10.50
C HIS A 319 6.59 25.04 -10.67
N ASP A 320 6.69 26.03 -9.81
CA ASP A 320 7.71 27.09 -9.90
C ASP A 320 9.06 26.69 -9.29
N LEU A 321 9.10 25.75 -8.36
CA LEU A 321 10.32 25.31 -7.69
C LEU A 321 11.21 24.55 -8.69
N THR A 322 12.42 25.08 -8.95
CA THR A 322 13.37 24.48 -9.90
C THR A 322 14.47 23.70 -9.22
N ALA A 323 14.93 24.12 -8.04
CA ALA A 323 16.03 23.44 -7.38
C ALA A 323 15.79 23.24 -5.88
N ILE A 324 16.20 22.08 -5.37
CA ILE A 324 16.30 21.78 -3.95
C ILE A 324 17.76 21.51 -3.61
N VAL A 325 18.30 22.27 -2.66
CA VAL A 325 19.69 22.15 -2.20
C VAL A 325 19.73 21.53 -0.81
N ILE A 326 20.16 20.27 -0.72
CA ILE A 326 20.26 19.56 0.56
C ILE A 326 21.62 19.85 1.19
N THR A 327 21.59 20.48 2.35
CA THR A 327 22.79 20.85 3.09
C THR A 327 22.92 20.03 4.39
N GLY A 328 24.14 19.90 4.93
CA GLY A 328 24.39 19.19 6.17
C GLY A 328 25.51 18.14 6.06
N PRO A 329 25.75 17.35 7.11
CA PRO A 329 26.83 16.33 7.14
C PRO A 329 26.49 15.15 6.20
N ASN A 330 27.54 14.50 5.65
CA ASN A 330 27.36 13.36 4.73
C ASN A 330 26.72 12.15 5.38
N THR A 331 26.95 11.95 6.68
CA THR A 331 26.36 10.86 7.47
C THR A 331 24.85 10.97 7.66
N GLY A 332 24.22 12.09 7.27
CA GLY A 332 22.78 12.33 7.46
C GLY A 332 21.84 11.59 6.52
N GLY A 333 22.35 10.98 5.43
CA GLY A 333 21.51 10.29 4.44
C GLY A 333 21.12 11.14 3.21
N LYS A 334 21.84 12.20 2.91
CA LYS A 334 21.61 13.08 1.74
C LYS A 334 21.57 12.30 0.41
N THR A 335 22.59 11.47 0.16
CA THR A 335 22.69 10.60 -1.02
C THR A 335 21.52 9.60 -1.11
N ILE A 336 21.07 9.06 0.05
CA ILE A 336 19.92 8.17 0.11
C ILE A 336 18.66 8.90 -0.34
N MET A 337 18.49 10.17 0.05
CA MET A 337 17.30 10.95 -0.36
C MET A 337 17.32 11.26 -1.86
N LEU A 338 18.46 11.58 -2.45
CA LEU A 338 18.63 11.70 -3.91
C LEU A 338 18.26 10.41 -4.63
N LYS A 339 18.79 9.26 -4.18
CA LYS A 339 18.45 7.96 -4.75
C LYS A 339 16.96 7.62 -4.57
N THR A 340 16.37 7.98 -3.42
CA THR A 340 14.94 7.75 -3.17
C THR A 340 14.08 8.50 -4.19
N LEU A 341 14.38 9.78 -4.46
CA LEU A 341 13.68 10.56 -5.48
C LEU A 341 13.86 9.95 -6.86
N GLY A 342 15.11 9.65 -7.25
CA GLY A 342 15.41 9.08 -8.56
C GLY A 342 14.73 7.73 -8.78
N LEU A 343 14.80 6.83 -7.78
CA LEU A 343 14.14 5.52 -7.87
C LEU A 343 12.61 5.63 -7.90
N ALA A 344 12.01 6.49 -7.07
CA ALA A 344 10.57 6.70 -7.07
C ALA A 344 10.09 7.19 -8.44
N GLN A 345 10.85 8.09 -9.07
CA GLN A 345 10.55 8.61 -10.39
C GLN A 345 10.73 7.54 -11.49
N LEU A 346 11.83 6.77 -11.45
CA LEU A 346 12.06 5.66 -12.39
C LEU A 346 10.97 4.59 -12.26
N MET A 347 10.59 4.20 -11.03
CA MET A 347 9.50 3.26 -10.78
C MET A 347 8.20 3.77 -11.39
N GLY A 348 7.82 5.00 -11.09
CA GLY A 348 6.58 5.58 -11.61
C GLY A 348 6.57 5.65 -13.14
N GLN A 349 7.65 6.12 -13.77
CA GLN A 349 7.75 6.17 -15.24
C GLN A 349 7.86 4.78 -15.88
N SER A 350 8.24 3.75 -15.14
CA SER A 350 8.19 2.36 -15.61
C SER A 350 6.81 1.70 -15.41
N GLY A 351 5.80 2.44 -14.96
CA GLY A 351 4.47 1.89 -14.66
C GLY A 351 4.48 0.94 -13.47
N LEU A 352 5.42 1.12 -12.53
CA LEU A 352 5.47 0.40 -11.27
C LEU A 352 4.84 1.24 -10.15
N PRO A 353 4.23 0.62 -9.15
CA PRO A 353 3.77 1.31 -7.95
C PRO A 353 4.96 1.88 -7.17
N VAL A 354 4.80 3.07 -6.58
CA VAL A 354 5.83 3.78 -5.83
C VAL A 354 5.61 3.58 -4.34
N LEU A 355 6.69 3.37 -3.58
CA LEU A 355 6.62 3.22 -2.12
C LEU A 355 6.35 4.58 -1.45
N ALA A 356 5.15 5.09 -1.64
CA ALA A 356 4.67 6.35 -1.11
C ALA A 356 3.20 6.23 -0.71
N ASP A 357 2.65 7.23 -0.02
CA ASP A 357 1.25 7.24 0.38
C ASP A 357 0.34 7.76 -0.75
N LYS A 358 -0.96 7.42 -0.64
CA LYS A 358 -2.00 7.88 -1.58
C LYS A 358 -2.02 9.41 -1.68
N GLY A 359 -2.14 9.91 -2.90
CA GLY A 359 -2.08 11.34 -3.18
C GLY A 359 -0.74 11.81 -3.72
N SER A 360 0.28 10.96 -3.72
CA SER A 360 1.56 11.23 -4.35
C SER A 360 1.41 11.46 -5.85
N LYS A 361 2.25 12.35 -6.39
CA LYS A 361 2.29 12.73 -7.81
C LYS A 361 3.70 12.59 -8.35
N ILE A 362 3.82 12.11 -9.57
CA ILE A 362 5.07 12.09 -10.35
C ILE A 362 4.94 12.99 -11.58
N ALA A 363 6.04 13.57 -12.00
CA ALA A 363 6.15 14.18 -13.31
C ALA A 363 6.61 13.16 -14.36
N VAL A 364 6.47 13.47 -15.64
CA VAL A 364 7.02 12.64 -16.72
C VAL A 364 8.19 13.40 -17.34
N PHE A 365 9.40 12.93 -17.06
CA PHE A 365 10.62 13.52 -17.61
C PHE A 365 11.08 12.78 -18.85
N ASN A 366 11.61 13.53 -19.83
CA ASN A 366 12.26 12.95 -21.00
C ASN A 366 13.54 12.23 -20.59
N ASN A 367 14.31 12.87 -19.68
CA ASN A 367 15.55 12.34 -19.17
C ASN A 367 15.66 12.53 -17.67
N ILE A 368 16.29 11.57 -17.03
CA ILE A 368 16.73 11.66 -15.63
C ILE A 368 18.24 11.52 -15.67
N PHE A 369 18.94 12.49 -15.11
CA PHE A 369 20.39 12.48 -15.01
C PHE A 369 20.79 12.38 -13.55
N ALA A 370 21.87 11.66 -13.26
CA ALA A 370 22.44 11.61 -11.93
C ALA A 370 23.96 11.62 -12.02
N ASP A 371 24.58 12.41 -11.16
CA ASP A 371 26.00 12.30 -10.82
C ASP A 371 26.07 11.95 -9.34
N ILE A 372 25.98 10.63 -9.05
CA ILE A 372 25.89 10.04 -7.72
C ILE A 372 26.92 8.92 -7.62
N GLY A 373 27.74 8.93 -6.60
CA GLY A 373 28.69 7.87 -6.28
C GLY A 373 30.11 8.35 -6.13
N ASP A 374 30.80 7.75 -5.15
CA ASP A 374 32.26 7.88 -4.97
C ASP A 374 32.95 6.92 -5.94
N GLU A 375 33.60 7.44 -6.97
CA GLU A 375 34.66 6.69 -7.66
C GLU A 375 35.91 6.61 -6.74
N GLN A 376 35.76 5.93 -5.59
CA GLN A 376 36.91 5.58 -4.71
C GLN A 376 37.69 4.40 -5.29
N SER A 377 38.11 4.50 -6.51
CA SER A 377 39.19 3.66 -7.00
C SER A 377 40.52 4.28 -6.56
N ILE A 378 41.27 3.56 -5.78
CA ILE A 378 42.51 3.94 -5.13
C ILE A 378 43.59 4.48 -6.10
N GLU A 379 43.39 4.38 -7.41
CA GLU A 379 44.36 4.72 -8.45
C GLU A 379 44.25 6.14 -9.06
N GLN A 380 43.20 6.95 -8.68
CA GLN A 380 42.91 8.20 -9.42
C GLN A 380 42.53 9.41 -8.53
N SER A 381 43.34 9.78 -7.57
CA SER A 381 43.07 10.95 -6.70
C SER A 381 43.16 12.35 -7.34
N LEU A 382 43.61 12.47 -8.58
CA LEU A 382 43.51 13.69 -9.45
C LEU A 382 42.35 13.61 -10.44
N SER A 383 41.61 12.50 -10.43
CA SER A 383 40.55 12.20 -11.40
C SER A 383 39.12 12.45 -10.91
N THR A 384 38.87 12.47 -9.59
CA THR A 384 37.50 12.59 -9.07
C THR A 384 36.83 13.90 -9.47
N PHE A 385 37.45 15.07 -9.24
CA PHE A 385 36.90 16.35 -9.69
C PHE A 385 36.71 16.41 -11.22
N SER A 386 37.76 15.98 -11.99
CA SER A 386 37.70 15.99 -13.45
C SER A 386 36.64 15.02 -13.98
N SER A 387 36.46 13.88 -13.37
CA SER A 387 35.43 12.89 -13.73
C SER A 387 34.02 13.45 -13.50
N HIS A 388 33.75 13.98 -12.28
CA HIS A 388 32.48 14.65 -11.98
C HIS A 388 32.19 15.81 -12.93
N MET A 389 33.20 16.69 -13.17
CA MET A 389 33.03 17.81 -14.12
C MET A 389 32.75 17.34 -15.56
N THR A 390 33.37 16.26 -16.01
CA THR A 390 33.07 15.69 -17.33
C THR A 390 31.64 15.19 -17.42
N HIS A 391 31.15 14.52 -16.39
CA HIS A 391 29.74 14.07 -16.30
C HIS A 391 28.79 15.26 -16.23
N ILE A 392 29.08 16.25 -15.40
CA ILE A 392 28.25 17.47 -15.30
C ILE A 392 28.19 18.20 -16.65
N VAL A 393 29.30 18.33 -17.35
CA VAL A 393 29.33 18.93 -18.70
C VAL A 393 28.45 18.15 -19.67
N SER A 394 28.52 16.82 -19.69
CA SER A 394 27.61 16.00 -20.51
C SER A 394 26.15 16.23 -20.13
N ILE A 395 25.81 16.23 -18.83
CA ILE A 395 24.46 16.49 -18.34
C ILE A 395 23.97 17.87 -18.79
N LEU A 396 24.77 18.93 -18.60
CA LEU A 396 24.41 20.29 -19.00
C LEU A 396 24.20 20.47 -20.51
N ASN A 397 24.87 19.66 -21.34
CA ASN A 397 24.69 19.69 -22.80
C ASN A 397 23.46 18.90 -23.25
N GLU A 398 23.01 17.88 -22.50
CA GLU A 398 21.93 16.98 -22.89
C GLU A 398 20.60 17.30 -22.20
N ALA A 399 20.63 17.96 -21.02
CA ALA A 399 19.45 18.27 -20.25
C ALA A 399 18.58 19.34 -20.90
N ASP A 400 17.29 19.08 -20.96
CA ASP A 400 16.26 19.99 -21.43
C ASP A 400 15.32 20.42 -20.26
N HIS A 401 14.39 21.34 -20.55
CA HIS A 401 13.43 21.83 -19.58
C HIS A 401 12.51 20.73 -18.97
N ASN A 402 12.46 19.55 -19.60
CA ASN A 402 11.71 18.39 -19.12
C ASN A 402 12.64 17.28 -18.61
N SER A 403 13.74 17.66 -17.99
CA SER A 403 14.71 16.78 -17.38
C SER A 403 14.72 16.90 -15.85
N LEU A 404 15.06 15.80 -15.16
CA LEU A 404 15.37 15.78 -13.73
C LEU A 404 16.86 15.55 -13.55
N VAL A 405 17.54 16.39 -12.78
CA VAL A 405 18.98 16.31 -12.54
C VAL A 405 19.25 16.11 -11.05
N LEU A 406 20.05 15.11 -10.73
CA LEU A 406 20.42 14.72 -9.37
C LEU A 406 21.95 14.82 -9.21
N PHE A 407 22.41 15.72 -8.36
CA PHE A 407 23.83 15.90 -8.07
C PHE A 407 24.17 15.54 -6.62
N ASP A 408 25.11 14.65 -6.43
CA ASP A 408 25.66 14.39 -5.10
C ASP A 408 26.99 15.13 -4.93
N GLU A 409 27.17 15.80 -3.78
CA GLU A 409 28.35 16.59 -3.43
C GLU A 409 28.80 17.60 -4.52
N LEU A 410 27.86 18.36 -5.07
CA LEU A 410 28.14 19.30 -6.16
C LEU A 410 29.26 20.29 -5.79
N GLY A 411 30.30 20.33 -6.62
CA GLY A 411 31.46 21.18 -6.46
C GLY A 411 32.57 20.60 -5.59
N ALA A 412 32.43 19.39 -5.05
CA ALA A 412 33.48 18.75 -4.23
C ALA A 412 34.73 18.40 -5.03
N GLY A 413 35.86 18.25 -4.32
CA GLY A 413 37.12 17.79 -4.92
C GLY A 413 38.06 18.89 -5.42
N THR A 414 37.76 20.19 -5.18
CA THR A 414 38.60 21.33 -5.51
C THR A 414 38.68 22.30 -4.31
N ASP A 415 39.31 23.48 -4.51
CA ASP A 415 39.27 24.54 -3.52
C ASP A 415 37.83 24.88 -3.09
N PRO A 416 37.51 25.00 -1.81
CA PRO A 416 36.15 25.22 -1.33
C PRO A 416 35.47 26.46 -1.90
N GLN A 417 36.17 27.57 -2.12
CA GLN A 417 35.59 28.78 -2.67
C GLN A 417 35.32 28.64 -4.17
N GLU A 418 36.23 28.01 -4.91
CA GLU A 418 36.06 27.73 -6.34
C GLU A 418 34.94 26.72 -6.52
N GLY A 419 34.90 25.65 -5.72
CA GLY A 419 33.86 24.63 -5.78
C GLY A 419 32.47 25.17 -5.48
N ALA A 420 32.32 26.00 -4.45
CA ALA A 420 31.06 26.65 -4.11
C ALA A 420 30.59 27.59 -5.23
N SER A 421 31.50 28.41 -5.77
CA SER A 421 31.19 29.36 -6.85
C SER A 421 30.74 28.62 -8.14
N LEU A 422 31.42 27.54 -8.48
CA LEU A 422 31.08 26.70 -9.62
C LEU A 422 29.74 26.00 -9.44
N ALA A 423 29.48 25.46 -8.25
CA ALA A 423 28.22 24.84 -7.90
C ALA A 423 27.05 25.82 -8.00
N MET A 424 27.19 27.03 -7.47
CA MET A 424 26.18 28.10 -7.62
C MET A 424 25.92 28.45 -9.09
N ALA A 425 26.98 28.57 -9.91
CA ALA A 425 26.84 28.88 -11.33
C ALA A 425 26.13 27.77 -12.11
N ILE A 426 26.40 26.51 -11.81
CA ILE A 426 25.72 25.34 -12.39
C ILE A 426 24.24 25.33 -12.00
N LEU A 427 23.93 25.51 -10.72
CA LEU A 427 22.54 25.56 -10.24
C LEU A 427 21.78 26.73 -10.85
N GLU A 428 22.39 27.91 -10.98
CA GLU A 428 21.78 29.06 -11.61
C GLU A 428 21.51 28.84 -13.10
N HIS A 429 22.42 28.20 -13.82
CA HIS A 429 22.20 27.83 -15.22
C HIS A 429 21.00 26.87 -15.37
N LEU A 430 20.90 25.84 -14.52
CA LEU A 430 19.77 24.90 -14.53
C LEU A 430 18.46 25.58 -14.14
N ARG A 431 18.48 26.46 -13.13
CA ARG A 431 17.33 27.26 -12.71
C ARG A 431 16.78 28.14 -13.82
N LEU A 432 17.66 28.87 -14.51
CA LEU A 432 17.29 29.72 -15.64
C LEU A 432 16.76 28.91 -16.83
N SER A 433 17.18 27.67 -16.97
CA SER A 433 16.70 26.72 -17.97
C SER A 433 15.43 25.96 -17.53
N HIS A 434 14.89 26.27 -16.35
CA HIS A 434 13.71 25.60 -15.74
C HIS A 434 13.86 24.08 -15.60
N ILE A 435 15.08 23.59 -15.37
CA ILE A 435 15.37 22.18 -15.19
C ILE A 435 15.22 21.81 -13.71
N LYS A 436 14.39 20.81 -13.40
CA LYS A 436 14.20 20.34 -12.01
C LYS A 436 15.51 19.70 -11.54
N THR A 437 16.06 20.23 -10.45
CA THR A 437 17.36 19.83 -9.93
C THR A 437 17.31 19.55 -8.44
N MET A 438 17.91 18.44 -7.99
CA MET A 438 18.16 18.20 -6.56
C MET A 438 19.65 17.97 -6.38
N ALA A 439 20.28 18.79 -5.54
CA ALA A 439 21.70 18.73 -5.31
C ALA A 439 22.03 18.61 -3.83
N THR A 440 23.04 17.81 -3.49
CA THR A 440 23.59 17.80 -2.13
C THR A 440 24.90 18.59 -2.09
N THR A 441 25.17 19.20 -0.96
CA THR A 441 26.41 19.95 -0.76
C THR A 441 26.73 20.10 0.74
N HIS A 442 27.96 20.45 1.03
CA HIS A 442 28.41 20.82 2.37
C HIS A 442 28.88 22.29 2.44
N TYR A 443 28.79 23.06 1.33
CA TYR A 443 29.21 24.44 1.28
C TYR A 443 28.19 25.39 1.92
N PRO A 444 28.66 26.30 2.86
CA PRO A 444 27.78 27.28 3.48
C PRO A 444 27.18 28.30 2.49
N GLU A 445 27.90 28.64 1.41
CA GLU A 445 27.49 29.61 0.39
C GLU A 445 26.23 29.18 -0.32
N LEU A 446 26.05 27.88 -0.55
CA LEU A 446 24.84 27.33 -1.17
C LEU A 446 23.62 27.41 -0.26
N LYS A 447 23.80 27.49 1.07
CA LYS A 447 22.70 27.77 1.99
C LYS A 447 22.15 29.19 1.81
N ALA A 448 23.04 30.16 1.68
CA ALA A 448 22.67 31.54 1.40
C ALA A 448 21.98 31.65 0.03
N TYR A 449 22.55 31.00 -1.01
CA TYR A 449 21.96 30.93 -2.34
C TYR A 449 20.52 30.40 -2.32
N GLY A 450 20.25 29.34 -1.56
CA GLY A 450 18.88 28.76 -1.44
C GLY A 450 17.92 29.60 -0.61
N ILE A 451 18.38 30.60 0.15
CA ILE A 451 17.53 31.57 0.87
C ILE A 451 17.23 32.80 0.00
N GLU A 452 18.23 33.28 -0.74
CA GLU A 452 18.20 34.54 -1.47
C GLU A 452 17.64 34.40 -2.88
N THR A 453 17.67 33.17 -3.45
CA THR A 453 17.30 32.93 -4.84
C THR A 453 15.87 32.40 -4.97
N ASN A 454 15.03 33.08 -5.72
CA ASN A 454 13.66 32.62 -6.01
C ASN A 454 13.67 31.29 -6.78
N PHE A 455 12.69 30.42 -6.47
CA PHE A 455 12.53 29.10 -7.07
C PHE A 455 13.62 28.09 -6.72
N VAL A 456 14.45 28.40 -5.71
CA VAL A 456 15.40 27.49 -5.09
C VAL A 456 15.05 27.33 -3.61
N GLU A 457 15.03 26.13 -3.12
CA GLU A 457 14.69 25.83 -1.74
C GLU A 457 15.82 25.05 -1.05
N ASN A 458 16.10 25.42 0.18
CA ASN A 458 17.02 24.63 1.01
C ASN A 458 16.32 23.42 1.58
N ALA A 459 17.07 22.36 1.79
CA ALA A 459 16.64 21.21 2.57
C ALA A 459 17.78 20.67 3.44
N SER A 460 17.44 19.87 4.42
CA SER A 460 18.40 19.20 5.30
C SER A 460 17.92 17.82 5.71
N MET A 461 18.87 17.05 6.26
CA MET A 461 18.54 15.80 6.95
C MET A 461 18.58 16.06 8.45
N GLU A 462 17.52 15.64 9.15
CA GLU A 462 17.46 15.75 10.60
C GLU A 462 18.54 14.91 11.26
N PHE A 463 19.21 15.50 12.24
CA PHE A 463 20.23 14.83 13.03
C PHE A 463 19.87 14.94 14.51
N ASP A 464 19.82 13.81 15.19
CA ASP A 464 19.57 13.79 16.64
C ASP A 464 20.84 14.12 17.41
N ALA A 465 20.88 15.31 17.97
CA ALA A 465 21.99 15.77 18.77
C ALA A 465 22.10 15.04 20.12
N GLU A 466 21.05 14.37 20.61
CA GLU A 466 21.08 13.60 21.85
C GLU A 466 21.72 12.22 21.66
N THR A 467 21.37 11.53 20.58
CA THR A 467 21.88 10.19 20.26
C THR A 467 23.11 10.22 19.36
N LEU A 468 23.50 11.36 18.80
CA LEU A 468 24.54 11.55 17.77
C LEU A 468 24.33 10.65 16.54
N SER A 469 23.10 10.40 16.18
CA SER A 469 22.77 9.54 15.07
C SER A 469 21.84 10.25 14.06
N PRO A 470 21.96 9.92 12.75
CA PRO A 470 21.05 10.43 11.78
C PRO A 470 19.65 9.81 11.99
N THR A 471 18.62 10.63 11.92
CA THR A 471 17.23 10.15 11.92
C THR A 471 16.76 9.75 10.53
N TYR A 472 17.52 10.09 9.48
CA TYR A 472 17.18 9.94 8.07
C TYR A 472 15.87 10.66 7.65
N ARG A 473 15.43 11.62 8.46
CA ARG A 473 14.26 12.44 8.13
C ARG A 473 14.66 13.64 7.30
N PHE A 474 13.98 13.82 6.18
CA PHE A 474 14.17 14.94 5.26
C PHE A 474 13.34 16.15 5.72
N MET A 475 13.97 17.31 5.77
CA MET A 475 13.35 18.58 6.14
C MET A 475 13.49 19.56 4.97
N GLN A 476 12.45 19.69 4.17
CA GLN A 476 12.38 20.66 3.08
C GLN A 476 12.09 22.06 3.65
N GLY A 477 12.64 23.10 3.04
CA GLY A 477 12.52 24.49 3.51
C GLY A 477 13.50 24.89 4.61
N VAL A 478 14.30 23.97 5.13
CA VAL A 478 15.21 24.22 6.26
C VAL A 478 16.65 23.89 5.89
N PRO A 479 17.56 24.84 5.88
CA PRO A 479 18.98 24.60 5.66
C PRO A 479 19.60 23.84 6.83
N GLY A 480 20.49 22.88 6.56
CA GLY A 480 21.13 22.05 7.59
C GLY A 480 22.22 22.76 8.38
N ARG A 481 22.37 22.39 9.62
CA ARG A 481 23.47 22.84 10.48
C ARG A 481 24.68 21.94 10.36
N SER A 482 25.85 22.53 10.65
CA SER A 482 27.05 21.78 10.85
C SER A 482 27.17 21.44 12.36
N ASN A 483 26.91 20.19 12.74
CA ASN A 483 26.95 19.73 14.13
C ASN A 483 28.36 19.25 14.55
N ALA A 484 29.40 19.62 13.80
CA ALA A 484 30.77 19.14 14.01
C ALA A 484 31.30 19.42 15.43
N PHE A 485 31.03 20.60 15.98
CA PHE A 485 31.48 20.96 17.33
C PHE A 485 30.74 20.18 18.43
N GLU A 486 29.46 19.90 18.26
CA GLU A 486 28.67 19.10 19.21
C GLU A 486 29.09 17.64 19.17
N ILE A 487 29.30 17.10 17.99
CA ILE A 487 29.81 15.74 17.78
C ILE A 487 31.22 15.61 18.39
N ALA A 488 32.15 16.55 18.09
CA ALA A 488 33.50 16.52 18.61
C ALA A 488 33.53 16.62 20.14
N SER A 489 32.70 17.48 20.73
CA SER A 489 32.57 17.63 22.17
C SER A 489 32.14 16.33 22.86
N ARG A 490 31.15 15.63 22.28
CA ARG A 490 30.64 14.37 22.83
C ARG A 490 31.58 13.19 22.61
N LEU A 491 32.35 13.21 21.53
CA LEU A 491 33.39 12.21 21.28
C LEU A 491 34.60 12.38 22.22
N GLY A 492 34.58 13.40 23.10
CA GLY A 492 35.57 13.59 24.13
C GLY A 492 36.67 14.60 23.78
N LEU A 493 36.50 15.41 22.72
CA LEU A 493 37.40 16.51 22.44
C LEU A 493 37.35 17.53 23.59
N ALA A 494 38.53 17.93 24.09
CA ALA A 494 38.61 18.80 25.24
C ALA A 494 37.80 20.09 25.06
N PRO A 495 36.99 20.53 26.06
CA PRO A 495 36.05 21.64 25.92
C PRO A 495 36.74 22.97 25.53
N PHE A 496 38.02 23.18 25.93
CA PHE A 496 38.74 24.37 25.54
C PHE A 496 39.08 24.42 24.05
N ILE A 497 39.34 23.25 23.40
CA ILE A 497 39.61 23.16 21.97
C ILE A 497 38.31 23.48 21.19
N VAL A 498 37.20 22.91 21.62
CA VAL A 498 35.88 23.17 21.01
C VAL A 498 35.49 24.65 21.12
N LYS A 499 35.73 25.26 22.30
CA LYS A 499 35.50 26.69 22.55
C LYS A 499 36.38 27.57 21.65
N GLN A 500 37.64 27.23 21.51
CA GLN A 500 38.58 27.96 20.66
C GLN A 500 38.20 27.84 19.18
N ALA A 501 37.83 26.64 18.73
CA ALA A 501 37.35 26.41 17.37
C ALA A 501 36.06 27.19 17.04
N LYS A 502 35.10 27.23 17.98
CA LYS A 502 33.88 28.07 17.84
C LYS A 502 34.24 29.56 17.70
N GLN A 503 35.18 30.07 18.49
CA GLN A 503 35.62 31.47 18.39
C GLN A 503 36.30 31.82 17.07
N MET A 504 36.90 30.84 16.37
CA MET A 504 37.54 31.05 15.06
C MET A 504 36.50 31.06 13.92
N THR A 505 35.28 30.55 14.14
CA THR A 505 34.22 30.42 13.14
C THR A 505 33.16 31.53 13.21
N ASP A 506 33.18 32.39 14.23
CA ASP A 506 32.12 33.37 14.58
C ASP A 506 32.03 34.60 13.65
N SER A 507 32.31 34.48 12.36
CA SER A 507 32.15 35.60 11.40
C SER A 507 30.76 35.74 10.76
N ASP A 508 29.83 34.77 10.92
CA ASP A 508 28.49 34.81 10.26
C ASP A 508 27.33 34.61 11.26
N SER A 509 27.22 35.51 12.26
CA SER A 509 26.27 35.34 13.36
C SER A 509 24.80 35.49 13.01
N ASP A 510 24.43 36.31 12.02
CA ASP A 510 23.02 36.63 11.73
C ASP A 510 22.30 35.53 10.89
N VAL A 511 22.95 34.97 9.88
CA VAL A 511 22.39 33.89 9.06
C VAL A 511 22.24 32.61 9.90
N ASN A 512 23.23 32.27 10.72
CA ASN A 512 23.12 31.11 11.60
C ASN A 512 21.99 31.22 12.63
N ARG A 513 21.71 32.44 13.14
CA ARG A 513 20.63 32.67 14.10
C ARG A 513 19.25 32.52 13.43
N ILE A 514 19.08 32.97 12.17
CA ILE A 514 17.84 32.78 11.40
C ILE A 514 17.62 31.29 11.13
N ILE A 515 18.66 30.56 10.75
CA ILE A 515 18.63 29.09 10.56
C ILE A 515 18.17 28.38 11.85
N GLU A 516 18.72 28.82 13.02
CA GLU A 516 18.30 28.29 14.33
C GLU A 516 16.83 28.47 14.63
N GLN A 517 16.29 29.62 14.34
CA GLN A 517 14.86 29.90 14.54
C GLN A 517 13.97 29.10 13.60
N LEU A 518 14.33 28.99 12.32
CA LEU A 518 13.60 28.23 11.32
C LEU A 518 13.57 26.73 11.65
N GLU A 519 14.72 26.13 12.04
CA GLU A 519 14.75 24.73 12.46
C GLU A 519 13.86 24.49 13.69
N ALA A 520 13.97 25.33 14.72
CA ALA A 520 13.17 25.18 15.93
C ALA A 520 11.67 25.27 15.65
N GLN A 521 11.23 26.21 14.80
CA GLN A 521 9.84 26.34 14.39
C GLN A 521 9.37 25.15 13.57
N THR A 522 10.21 24.68 12.64
CA THR A 522 9.85 23.55 11.78
C THR A 522 9.76 22.25 12.60
N LEU A 523 10.66 22.05 13.54
CA LEU A 523 10.63 20.89 14.44
C LEU A 523 9.39 20.89 15.34
N GLU A 524 9.01 22.05 15.87
CA GLU A 524 7.81 22.20 16.68
C GLU A 524 6.53 21.98 15.84
N THR A 525 6.48 22.55 14.64
CA THR A 525 5.33 22.38 13.72
C THR A 525 5.18 20.92 13.33
N ARG A 526 6.28 20.22 13.05
CA ARG A 526 6.26 18.80 12.70
C ARG A 526 5.83 17.93 13.88
N ARG A 527 6.33 18.16 15.10
CA ARG A 527 5.85 17.46 16.29
C ARG A 527 4.34 17.60 16.49
N ARG A 528 3.81 18.78 16.21
CA ARG A 528 2.35 19.03 16.26
C ARG A 528 1.62 18.24 15.18
N LEU A 529 2.14 18.20 13.95
CA LEU A 529 1.57 17.44 12.85
C LEU A 529 1.61 15.92 13.11
N ASP A 530 2.71 15.39 13.65
CA ASP A 530 2.82 13.97 14.01
C ASP A 530 1.80 13.61 15.09
N HIS A 531 1.63 14.47 16.11
CA HIS A 531 0.60 14.28 17.12
C HIS A 531 -0.83 14.34 16.55
N ILE A 532 -1.09 15.24 15.62
CA ILE A 532 -2.40 15.32 14.92
C ILE A 532 -2.65 14.04 14.11
N LYS A 533 -1.64 13.52 13.39
CA LYS A 533 -1.74 12.26 12.65
C LYS A 533 -2.03 11.05 13.57
N GLU A 534 -1.40 11.00 14.76
CA GLU A 534 -1.68 9.96 15.77
C GLU A 534 -3.14 10.03 16.25
N VAL A 535 -3.60 11.22 16.62
CA VAL A 535 -4.99 11.44 17.05
C VAL A 535 -5.99 11.12 15.93
N GLU A 536 -5.67 11.44 14.69
CA GLU A 536 -6.51 11.12 13.53
C GLU A 536 -6.60 9.60 13.32
N GLN A 537 -5.49 8.88 13.43
CA GLN A 537 -5.48 7.41 13.34
C GLN A 537 -6.28 6.76 14.48
N GLU A 538 -6.17 7.27 15.70
CA GLU A 538 -6.99 6.79 16.83
C GLU A 538 -8.48 7.04 16.59
N ASN A 539 -8.83 8.23 16.09
CA ASN A 539 -10.21 8.56 15.71
C ASN A 539 -10.75 7.65 14.61
N LEU A 540 -9.94 7.32 13.59
CA LEU A 540 -10.34 6.39 12.54
C LEU A 540 -10.57 4.98 13.08
N LYS A 541 -9.71 4.48 13.98
CA LYS A 541 -9.90 3.20 14.68
C LYS A 541 -11.17 3.21 15.52
N PHE A 542 -11.40 4.27 16.28
CA PHE A 542 -12.59 4.45 17.09
C PHE A 542 -13.87 4.47 16.25
N ASN A 543 -13.87 5.24 15.14
CA ASN A 543 -15.01 5.31 14.22
C ASN A 543 -15.32 3.94 13.58
N ARG A 544 -14.29 3.16 13.21
CA ARG A 544 -14.48 1.78 12.71
C ARG A 544 -15.10 0.88 13.76
N ALA A 545 -14.64 0.96 15.01
CA ALA A 545 -15.19 0.19 16.12
C ALA A 545 -16.64 0.57 16.42
N VAL A 546 -16.97 1.86 16.42
CA VAL A 546 -18.34 2.36 16.57
C VAL A 546 -19.24 1.88 15.44
N LYS A 547 -18.76 1.92 14.18
CA LYS A 547 -19.54 1.44 13.03
C LYS A 547 -19.80 -0.07 13.13
N LYS A 548 -18.82 -0.85 13.59
CA LYS A 548 -18.97 -2.28 13.80
C LYS A 548 -20.02 -2.57 14.86
N LEU A 549 -19.92 -1.92 16.04
CA LEU A 549 -20.90 -2.04 17.13
C LEU A 549 -22.31 -1.62 16.69
N TYR A 550 -22.42 -0.57 15.90
CA TYR A 550 -23.71 -0.12 15.34
C TYR A 550 -24.33 -1.19 14.43
N ASN A 551 -23.54 -1.79 13.57
CA ASN A 551 -24.00 -2.85 12.66
C ASN A 551 -24.41 -4.12 13.45
N GLU A 552 -23.64 -4.53 14.45
CA GLU A 552 -23.96 -5.65 15.33
C GLU A 552 -25.29 -5.39 16.09
N PHE A 553 -25.44 -4.22 16.69
CA PHE A 553 -26.67 -3.82 17.36
C PHE A 553 -27.88 -3.75 16.42
N SER A 554 -27.66 -3.28 15.18
CA SER A 554 -28.72 -3.23 14.15
C SER A 554 -29.18 -4.63 13.78
N HIS A 555 -28.23 -5.56 13.62
CA HIS A 555 -28.54 -6.96 13.30
C HIS A 555 -29.24 -7.72 14.44
N GLU A 556 -28.82 -7.49 15.69
CA GLU A 556 -29.51 -8.04 16.85
C GLU A 556 -30.95 -7.49 17.00
N ARG A 557 -31.10 -6.18 16.80
CA ARG A 557 -32.43 -5.55 16.79
C ARG A 557 -33.35 -6.16 15.72
N ASP A 558 -32.86 -6.38 14.52
CA ASP A 558 -33.65 -6.91 13.41
C ASP A 558 -34.03 -8.37 13.67
N LYS A 559 -33.13 -9.18 14.25
CA LYS A 559 -33.45 -10.55 14.73
C LYS A 559 -34.50 -10.57 15.84
N GLU A 560 -34.42 -9.68 16.79
CA GLU A 560 -35.41 -9.58 17.86
C GLU A 560 -36.79 -9.16 17.33
N LEU A 561 -36.81 -8.23 16.36
CA LEU A 561 -38.05 -7.84 15.67
C LEU A 561 -38.66 -9.00 14.89
N GLU A 562 -37.85 -9.81 14.21
CA GLU A 562 -38.33 -10.98 13.48
C GLU A 562 -38.91 -12.04 14.39
N LYS A 563 -38.32 -12.31 15.56
CA LYS A 563 -38.89 -13.19 16.58
C LYS A 563 -40.24 -12.68 17.11
N ILE A 564 -40.31 -11.39 17.41
CA ILE A 564 -41.56 -10.77 17.88
C ILE A 564 -42.64 -10.86 16.81
N TYR A 565 -42.30 -10.71 15.52
CA TYR A 565 -43.25 -10.92 14.42
C TYR A 565 -43.73 -12.36 14.33
N GLN A 566 -42.86 -13.35 14.49
CA GLN A 566 -43.22 -14.77 14.48
C GLN A 566 -44.11 -15.11 15.66
N GLU A 567 -43.77 -14.68 16.88
CA GLU A 567 -44.62 -14.88 18.09
C GLU A 567 -45.97 -14.20 17.93
N ALA A 568 -46.05 -13.01 17.34
CA ALA A 568 -47.32 -12.33 17.08
C ALA A 568 -48.17 -13.09 16.03
N GLN A 569 -47.54 -13.64 15.00
CA GLN A 569 -48.23 -14.45 14.00
C GLN A 569 -48.81 -15.74 14.59
N GLU A 570 -48.04 -16.44 15.42
CA GLU A 570 -48.53 -17.64 16.15
C GLU A 570 -49.72 -17.34 17.04
N ILE A 571 -49.73 -16.20 17.72
CA ILE A 571 -50.86 -15.77 18.54
C ILE A 571 -52.11 -15.50 17.69
N VAL A 572 -51.93 -14.85 16.53
CA VAL A 572 -53.02 -14.60 15.58
C VAL A 572 -53.59 -15.91 15.01
N ASP A 573 -52.70 -16.85 14.65
CA ASP A 573 -53.12 -18.16 14.10
C ASP A 573 -53.84 -19.01 15.16
N MET A 574 -53.39 -19.00 16.42
CA MET A 574 -54.10 -19.63 17.52
C MET A 574 -55.50 -19.02 17.74
N ALA A 575 -55.60 -17.69 17.74
CA ALA A 575 -56.86 -16.98 17.88
C ALA A 575 -57.84 -17.27 16.73
N LEU A 576 -57.36 -17.38 15.48
CA LEU A 576 -58.14 -17.77 14.33
C LEU A 576 -58.65 -19.20 14.43
N ASN A 577 -57.82 -20.17 14.80
CA ASN A 577 -58.16 -21.56 14.98
C ASN A 577 -59.19 -21.74 16.12
N GLU A 578 -59.03 -21.01 17.21
CA GLU A 578 -59.99 -21.06 18.33
C GLU A 578 -61.34 -20.39 17.97
N SER A 579 -61.30 -19.30 17.18
CA SER A 579 -62.49 -18.65 16.62
C SER A 579 -63.25 -19.58 15.65
N ASP A 580 -62.51 -20.29 14.77
CA ASP A 580 -63.09 -21.29 13.86
C ASP A 580 -63.73 -22.45 14.62
N THR A 581 -63.10 -22.87 15.73
CA THR A 581 -63.65 -23.93 16.58
C THR A 581 -64.95 -23.48 17.26
N ILE A 582 -65.01 -22.23 17.72
CA ILE A 582 -66.22 -21.63 18.32
C ILE A 582 -67.31 -21.48 17.26
N LEU A 583 -66.98 -21.04 16.03
CA LEU A 583 -67.91 -20.91 14.91
C LEU A 583 -68.48 -22.28 14.48
N LYS A 584 -67.68 -23.35 14.45
CA LYS A 584 -68.13 -24.71 14.17
C LYS A 584 -69.10 -25.19 15.24
N LYS A 585 -68.80 -24.96 16.51
CA LYS A 585 -69.71 -25.29 17.64
C LYS A 585 -71.02 -24.49 17.60
N LEU A 586 -71.03 -23.30 17.05
CA LEU A 586 -72.20 -22.45 16.85
C LEU A 586 -73.08 -22.93 15.64
N ASN A 587 -72.44 -23.42 14.59
CA ASN A 587 -73.17 -23.93 13.40
C ASN A 587 -73.83 -25.29 13.62
N ASP A 588 -73.30 -26.13 14.50
CA ASP A 588 -73.85 -27.46 14.79
C ASP A 588 -75.11 -27.44 15.70
N LYS A 589 -75.50 -26.28 16.26
CA LYS A 589 -76.67 -26.13 17.12
C LYS A 589 -77.75 -25.28 16.42
N SER A 590 -78.78 -25.91 15.89
CA SER A 590 -79.90 -25.30 15.15
C SER A 590 -80.88 -24.46 16.00
N GLN A 591 -80.67 -24.19 17.27
CA GLN A 591 -81.41 -23.24 18.16
C GLN A 591 -80.52 -22.69 19.27
N LEU A 592 -79.90 -21.56 18.98
CA LEU A 592 -79.12 -20.82 19.99
C LEU A 592 -79.99 -19.83 20.79
N LYS A 593 -79.87 -19.85 22.10
CA LYS A 593 -80.54 -18.84 22.96
C LYS A 593 -79.69 -17.56 22.96
N PRO A 594 -80.28 -16.34 23.02
CA PRO A 594 -79.55 -15.05 22.95
C PRO A 594 -78.37 -14.91 23.90
N HIS A 595 -78.37 -15.55 25.08
CA HIS A 595 -77.28 -15.51 26.02
C HIS A 595 -76.06 -16.34 25.56
N GLU A 596 -76.24 -17.45 24.83
CA GLU A 596 -75.14 -18.27 24.30
C GLU A 596 -74.32 -17.52 23.23
N ILE A 597 -75.02 -16.66 22.44
CA ILE A 597 -74.34 -15.78 21.44
C ILE A 597 -73.54 -14.67 22.15
N ILE A 598 -74.05 -14.15 23.26
CA ILE A 598 -73.34 -13.14 24.04
C ILE A 598 -72.11 -13.72 24.69
N ASP A 599 -72.18 -14.95 25.25
CA ASP A 599 -71.04 -15.64 25.84
C ASP A 599 -69.98 -16.03 24.80
N ALA A 600 -70.36 -16.48 23.63
CA ALA A 600 -69.44 -16.74 22.53
C ALA A 600 -68.73 -15.45 22.05
N LYS A 601 -69.46 -14.33 21.91
CA LYS A 601 -68.85 -13.00 21.61
C LYS A 601 -67.93 -12.54 22.71
N ALA A 602 -68.23 -12.81 23.97
CA ALA A 602 -67.38 -12.48 25.11
C ALA A 602 -66.11 -13.34 25.14
N GLN A 603 -66.19 -14.62 24.75
CA GLN A 603 -65.02 -15.50 24.60
C GLN A 603 -64.13 -15.05 23.43
N ILE A 604 -64.63 -14.71 22.25
CA ILE A 604 -63.87 -14.17 21.11
C ILE A 604 -63.22 -12.84 21.51
N LYS A 605 -63.90 -11.99 22.27
CA LYS A 605 -63.31 -10.70 22.71
C LYS A 605 -62.20 -10.87 23.77
N LYS A 606 -62.16 -11.98 24.51
CA LYS A 606 -61.07 -12.34 25.42
C LYS A 606 -59.84 -12.87 24.70
N LEU A 607 -59.97 -13.36 23.47
CA LEU A 607 -58.86 -13.83 22.63
C LEU A 607 -58.08 -12.71 21.98
N ALA A 608 -58.60 -11.46 21.97
CA ALA A 608 -57.82 -10.31 21.49
C ALA A 608 -56.57 -10.10 22.37
N PRO A 609 -55.36 -10.18 21.78
CA PRO A 609 -54.14 -10.02 22.55
C PRO A 609 -54.10 -8.64 23.19
N GLN A 610 -54.09 -8.60 24.52
CA GLN A 610 -53.82 -7.38 25.29
C GLN A 610 -52.32 -7.12 25.26
N VAL A 611 -51.82 -6.59 24.15
CA VAL A 611 -50.44 -6.13 24.07
C VAL A 611 -50.36 -4.80 24.79
N ASP A 612 -49.88 -4.84 26.02
CA ASP A 612 -49.61 -3.63 26.81
C ASP A 612 -48.32 -2.95 26.29
N LEU A 613 -48.45 -2.19 25.20
CA LEU A 613 -47.37 -1.43 24.58
C LEU A 613 -46.82 -0.33 25.53
N SER A 614 -47.44 -0.09 26.68
CA SER A 614 -46.98 0.93 27.61
C SER A 614 -45.71 0.53 28.36
N LYS A 615 -45.37 -0.77 28.42
CA LYS A 615 -44.19 -1.29 29.11
C LYS A 615 -42.95 -1.37 28.25
N ASN A 616 -43.06 -1.15 26.93
CA ASN A 616 -41.93 -1.23 26.00
C ASN A 616 -41.10 0.06 26.07
N LYS A 617 -39.96 -0.01 26.77
CA LYS A 617 -39.01 1.10 26.96
C LYS A 617 -38.47 1.67 25.61
N VAL A 618 -38.45 0.86 24.56
CA VAL A 618 -37.93 1.24 23.24
C VAL A 618 -38.96 2.08 22.46
N LEU A 619 -40.26 1.68 22.49
CA LEU A 619 -41.34 2.45 21.85
C LEU A 619 -41.62 3.78 22.57
N ASN A 620 -41.46 3.81 23.89
CA ASN A 620 -41.59 5.04 24.68
C ASN A 620 -40.44 6.05 24.41
N LYS A 621 -39.24 5.55 24.07
CA LYS A 621 -38.13 6.41 23.59
C LYS A 621 -38.39 6.98 22.19
N ALA A 622 -38.97 6.19 21.30
CA ALA A 622 -39.29 6.63 19.94
C ALA A 622 -40.44 7.67 19.89
N LYS A 623 -41.44 7.55 20.76
CA LYS A 623 -42.53 8.54 20.87
C LYS A 623 -42.08 9.90 21.43
N LYS A 624 -41.04 9.95 22.26
CA LYS A 624 -40.46 11.21 22.74
C LYS A 624 -39.66 11.97 21.67
N ILE A 625 -39.32 11.36 20.53
CA ILE A 625 -38.53 11.98 19.43
C ILE A 625 -39.42 12.78 18.46
N LYS A 626 -40.75 12.65 18.50
CA LYS A 626 -41.68 13.28 17.54
C LYS A 626 -42.28 14.63 17.96
N ALA A 627 -41.86 15.23 19.03
CA ALA A 627 -42.27 16.58 19.41
C ALA A 627 -41.10 17.58 19.16
N ALA A 628 -40.70 17.77 17.89
CA ALA A 628 -39.85 18.89 17.53
C ALA A 628 -40.71 20.17 17.51
N ARG A 629 -40.30 21.17 18.29
CA ARG A 629 -40.89 22.53 18.17
C ARG A 629 -40.69 23.04 16.74
N ALA A 630 -41.55 23.96 16.30
CA ALA A 630 -41.38 24.63 15.03
C ALA A 630 -40.02 25.34 14.98
N PRO A 631 -39.30 25.32 13.82
CA PRO A 631 -38.03 26.00 13.64
C PRO A 631 -38.15 27.49 13.89
N ARG A 632 -37.12 28.11 14.43
CA ARG A 632 -37.04 29.58 14.68
C ARG A 632 -35.75 30.11 14.09
N ILE A 633 -35.76 31.39 13.76
CA ILE A 633 -34.54 32.09 13.34
C ILE A 633 -33.52 32.03 14.48
N GLY A 634 -32.30 31.65 14.17
CA GLY A 634 -31.22 31.43 15.12
C GLY A 634 -31.06 29.95 15.59
N ASP A 635 -31.91 29.02 15.16
CA ASP A 635 -31.76 27.63 15.49
C ASP A 635 -30.62 26.98 14.69
N ASP A 636 -29.83 26.19 15.37
CA ASP A 636 -28.81 25.34 14.73
C ASP A 636 -29.45 24.13 14.07
N ILE A 637 -29.04 23.86 12.83
CA ILE A 637 -29.55 22.80 11.98
C ILE A 637 -28.43 21.91 11.45
N ILE A 638 -28.78 20.70 11.05
CA ILE A 638 -27.96 19.83 10.20
C ILE A 638 -28.70 19.67 8.88
N VAL A 639 -28.05 20.02 7.77
CA VAL A 639 -28.59 19.82 6.42
C VAL A 639 -28.55 18.34 6.09
N THR A 640 -29.71 17.75 5.79
CA THR A 640 -29.89 16.29 5.64
C THR A 640 -29.08 15.72 4.47
N SER A 641 -28.95 16.49 3.37
CA SER A 641 -28.24 16.05 2.15
C SER A 641 -26.71 16.03 2.28
N TYR A 642 -26.13 16.86 3.16
CA TYR A 642 -24.67 17.03 3.26
C TYR A 642 -24.11 16.78 4.66
N GLY A 643 -24.96 16.57 5.68
CA GLY A 643 -24.55 16.35 7.06
C GLY A 643 -23.85 17.55 7.73
N GLN A 644 -23.84 18.73 7.09
CA GLN A 644 -23.17 19.94 7.59
C GLN A 644 -24.06 20.73 8.54
N ARG A 645 -23.43 21.31 9.56
CA ARG A 645 -24.12 22.21 10.50
C ARG A 645 -24.27 23.60 9.90
N GLY A 646 -25.42 24.23 10.15
CA GLY A 646 -25.72 25.60 9.79
C GLY A 646 -26.67 26.23 10.80
N THR A 647 -26.95 27.53 10.66
CA THR A 647 -27.87 28.28 11.53
C THR A 647 -28.95 28.93 10.66
N LEU A 648 -30.23 28.84 11.06
CA LEU A 648 -31.33 29.46 10.34
C LEU A 648 -31.28 30.99 10.50
N THR A 649 -31.19 31.72 9.38
CA THR A 649 -31.03 33.17 9.35
C THR A 649 -32.31 33.90 9.08
N SER A 650 -33.19 33.41 8.22
CA SER A 650 -34.49 34.04 7.91
C SER A 650 -35.49 33.02 7.39
N GLN A 651 -36.81 33.36 7.46
CA GLN A 651 -37.87 32.61 6.82
C GLN A 651 -38.43 33.42 5.65
N LEU A 652 -38.47 32.82 4.48
CA LEU A 652 -38.99 33.42 3.26
C LEU A 652 -40.53 33.35 3.21
N LYS A 653 -41.15 34.27 2.46
CA LYS A 653 -42.63 34.38 2.33
C LYS A 653 -43.29 33.13 1.70
N ASP A 654 -42.50 32.29 1.02
CA ASP A 654 -42.93 31.04 0.41
C ASP A 654 -42.79 29.79 1.34
N GLY A 655 -42.49 30.00 2.61
CA GLY A 655 -42.38 28.96 3.62
C GLY A 655 -41.00 28.25 3.68
N ARG A 656 -40.05 28.59 2.82
CA ARG A 656 -38.68 28.11 2.85
C ARG A 656 -37.84 28.88 3.88
N TRP A 657 -36.72 28.27 4.27
CA TRP A 657 -35.79 28.83 5.26
C TRP A 657 -34.45 29.17 4.62
N GLU A 658 -33.92 30.33 4.91
CA GLU A 658 -32.51 30.61 4.63
C GLU A 658 -31.64 30.15 5.80
N ALA A 659 -30.59 29.43 5.48
CA ALA A 659 -29.62 28.97 6.46
C ALA A 659 -28.20 29.34 6.05
N GLN A 660 -27.40 29.69 7.01
CA GLN A 660 -25.96 29.87 6.84
C GLN A 660 -25.24 28.57 7.21
N VAL A 661 -24.60 27.95 6.22
CA VAL A 661 -23.81 26.72 6.38
C VAL A 661 -22.36 27.06 6.08
N GLY A 662 -21.56 27.27 7.13
CA GLY A 662 -20.20 27.79 6.97
C GLY A 662 -20.21 29.20 6.38
N ILE A 663 -19.59 29.44 5.24
CA ILE A 663 -19.53 30.71 4.53
C ILE A 663 -20.64 30.86 3.46
N ILE A 664 -21.46 29.85 3.22
CA ILE A 664 -22.46 29.80 2.16
C ILE A 664 -23.85 30.00 2.75
N LYS A 665 -24.67 30.88 2.14
CA LYS A 665 -26.09 31.00 2.40
C LYS A 665 -26.86 30.12 1.42
N MET A 666 -27.77 29.27 1.93
CA MET A 666 -28.61 28.42 1.12
C MET A 666 -30.06 28.46 1.59
N THR A 667 -30.96 28.20 0.65
CA THR A 667 -32.40 28.14 0.92
C THR A 667 -32.81 26.68 1.03
N LEU A 668 -33.45 26.31 2.14
CA LEU A 668 -33.83 24.94 2.49
C LEU A 668 -35.36 24.85 2.71
N THR A 669 -35.92 23.72 2.30
CA THR A 669 -37.29 23.34 2.68
C THR A 669 -37.29 22.69 4.05
N HIS A 670 -38.44 22.54 4.68
CA HIS A 670 -38.55 21.97 6.06
C HIS A 670 -38.07 20.53 6.16
N ASP A 671 -38.06 19.78 5.06
CA ASP A 671 -37.65 18.38 5.00
C ASP A 671 -36.14 18.20 4.76
N GLU A 672 -35.44 19.27 4.38
CA GLU A 672 -34.03 19.24 4.03
C GLU A 672 -33.09 19.52 5.22
N PHE A 673 -33.62 19.78 6.40
CA PHE A 673 -32.80 19.98 7.60
C PHE A 673 -33.43 19.39 8.86
N THR A 674 -32.58 19.08 9.83
CA THR A 674 -33.00 18.65 11.18
C THR A 674 -32.46 19.60 12.23
N LEU A 675 -33.31 19.96 13.23
CA LEU A 675 -32.88 20.82 14.33
C LEU A 675 -31.88 20.11 15.24
N VAL A 676 -30.78 20.78 15.55
CA VAL A 676 -29.82 20.30 16.55
C VAL A 676 -30.36 20.66 17.92
N ARG A 677 -30.60 19.66 18.79
CA ARG A 677 -31.03 19.92 20.18
C ARG A 677 -29.88 20.56 20.95
N VAL A 678 -30.05 21.81 21.33
CA VAL A 678 -29.33 22.42 22.45
C VAL A 678 -29.91 21.78 23.74
N GLN A 679 -29.06 21.15 24.55
CA GLN A 679 -29.46 20.75 25.90
C GLN A 679 -29.77 22.04 26.67
N GLU A 680 -31.06 22.31 26.92
CA GLU A 680 -31.46 23.32 27.89
C GLU A 680 -30.88 22.94 29.25
N GLU A 681 -30.10 23.83 29.84
CA GLU A 681 -29.65 23.76 31.21
C GLU A 681 -30.88 23.64 32.13
N GLN A 682 -31.10 22.46 32.69
CA GLN A 682 -32.08 22.26 33.74
C GLN A 682 -31.60 23.02 34.98
N LYS A 683 -32.31 24.05 35.36
CA LYS A 683 -32.24 24.68 36.67
C LYS A 683 -32.54 23.61 37.73
N VAL A 684 -31.51 23.01 38.29
CA VAL A 684 -31.63 22.14 39.45
C VAL A 684 -31.85 22.97 40.68
N LYS A 685 -33.03 22.80 41.31
CA LYS A 685 -33.32 23.28 42.66
C LYS A 685 -32.35 22.64 43.67
N ASN A 686 -31.64 23.50 44.38
CA ASN A 686 -30.76 23.16 45.50
C ASN A 686 -31.36 22.17 46.45
N LYS A 687 -30.71 21.02 46.66
CA LYS A 687 -30.64 20.31 47.90
C LYS A 687 -29.19 20.24 48.35
N GLN A 688 -28.93 20.86 49.47
CA GLN A 688 -27.61 20.87 50.13
C GLN A 688 -27.18 19.49 50.48
N ILE A 689 -26.02 19.06 49.94
CA ILE A 689 -25.21 18.02 50.55
C ILE A 689 -23.77 18.54 50.54
N ASN A 690 -23.24 18.80 51.71
CA ASN A 690 -21.84 19.18 51.92
C ASN A 690 -20.95 18.00 51.57
N VAL A 691 -20.13 18.15 50.52
CA VAL A 691 -18.91 17.37 50.31
C VAL A 691 -17.81 18.33 49.85
N VAL A 692 -16.86 18.53 50.72
CA VAL A 692 -15.62 19.25 50.46
C VAL A 692 -14.82 18.41 49.47
N LYS A 693 -14.64 18.90 48.24
CA LYS A 693 -13.53 18.50 47.33
C LYS A 693 -12.92 19.76 46.76
N LYS A 694 -11.66 20.00 47.13
CA LYS A 694 -10.77 20.92 46.45
C LYS A 694 -10.72 20.53 44.99
N ALA A 695 -11.11 21.43 44.08
CA ALA A 695 -10.85 21.37 42.69
C ALA A 695 -9.83 22.48 42.34
N ASP A 696 -8.60 22.12 42.10
CA ASP A 696 -7.62 22.98 41.45
C ASP A 696 -8.08 23.18 39.99
N SER A 697 -8.62 24.33 39.69
CA SER A 697 -8.90 24.77 38.34
C SER A 697 -7.72 25.60 37.82
N SER A 698 -6.65 24.91 37.35
CA SER A 698 -5.55 25.55 36.63
C SER A 698 -5.52 25.11 35.16
N GLY A 699 -6.40 25.71 34.36
CA GLY A 699 -6.14 25.88 32.94
C GLY A 699 -5.08 26.96 32.73
N PRO A 700 -4.29 26.97 31.65
CA PRO A 700 -3.29 28.02 31.40
C PRO A 700 -4.04 29.35 31.21
N ARG A 701 -3.93 30.26 32.21
CA ARG A 701 -4.43 31.63 32.13
C ARG A 701 -3.38 32.46 31.39
N ALA A 702 -3.82 33.26 30.42
CA ALA A 702 -2.92 34.20 29.78
C ALA A 702 -2.46 35.22 30.83
N ARG A 703 -1.18 35.48 30.88
CA ARG A 703 -0.54 36.34 31.90
C ARG A 703 0.34 37.37 31.23
N LEU A 704 0.15 38.64 31.62
CA LEU A 704 1.00 39.77 31.19
C LEU A 704 1.87 40.23 32.36
N ASP A 705 3.18 40.36 32.14
CA ASP A 705 4.13 40.84 33.13
C ASP A 705 4.66 42.24 32.76
N LEU A 706 4.28 43.26 33.53
CA LEU A 706 4.63 44.66 33.34
C LEU A 706 5.74 45.14 34.28
N ARG A 707 6.34 44.25 35.04
CA ARG A 707 7.39 44.63 36.01
C ARG A 707 8.65 45.14 35.30
N GLY A 708 9.21 46.22 35.80
CA GLY A 708 10.45 46.81 35.27
C GLY A 708 10.28 47.65 34.01
N LYS A 709 9.05 47.79 33.48
CA LYS A 709 8.73 48.61 32.28
C LYS A 709 8.49 50.06 32.63
N ARG A 710 8.68 50.95 31.64
CA ARG A 710 8.28 52.37 31.77
C ARG A 710 6.77 52.48 31.63
N TYR A 711 6.17 53.55 32.21
CA TYR A 711 4.74 53.71 32.28
C TYR A 711 4.04 53.68 30.89
N GLU A 712 4.60 54.41 29.91
CA GLU A 712 4.03 54.47 28.56
C GLU A 712 4.07 53.10 27.85
N GLU A 713 5.18 52.42 27.94
CA GLU A 713 5.39 51.08 27.38
C GLU A 713 4.44 50.06 28.03
N ALA A 714 4.33 50.07 29.36
CA ALA A 714 3.43 49.23 30.11
C ALA A 714 1.97 49.39 29.73
N MET A 715 1.52 50.67 29.46
CA MET A 715 0.15 50.95 29.06
C MET A 715 -0.15 50.51 27.61
N GLN A 716 0.82 50.61 26.70
CA GLN A 716 0.66 50.12 25.31
C GLN A 716 0.56 48.60 25.28
N GLU A 717 1.42 47.91 26.02
CA GLU A 717 1.35 46.46 26.08
C GLU A 717 0.09 45.95 26.77
N LEU A 718 -0.40 46.67 27.80
CA LEU A 718 -1.65 46.34 28.45
C LEU A 718 -2.84 46.44 27.50
N ASP A 719 -2.89 47.48 26.70
CA ASP A 719 -3.93 47.72 25.68
C ASP A 719 -3.94 46.61 24.66
N HIS A 720 -2.77 46.30 24.05
CA HIS A 720 -2.61 45.24 23.08
C HIS A 720 -2.93 43.84 23.66
N PHE A 721 -2.56 43.58 24.91
CA PHE A 721 -2.84 42.32 25.57
C PHE A 721 -4.33 42.10 25.84
N ILE A 722 -5.03 43.12 26.29
CA ILE A 722 -6.50 43.06 26.51
C ILE A 722 -7.23 42.85 25.18
N ASP A 723 -6.82 43.52 24.10
CA ASP A 723 -7.39 43.31 22.77
C ASP A 723 -7.16 41.89 22.26
N GLN A 724 -5.96 41.34 22.40
CA GLN A 724 -5.68 39.98 22.04
C GLN A 724 -6.48 38.95 22.88
N ALA A 725 -6.64 39.23 24.17
CA ALA A 725 -7.42 38.39 25.06
C ALA A 725 -8.91 38.34 24.65
N LEU A 726 -9.43 39.50 24.23
CA LEU A 726 -10.80 39.59 23.70
C LEU A 726 -10.96 38.89 22.36
N LEU A 727 -10.02 39.06 21.42
CA LEU A 727 -10.03 38.34 20.13
C LEU A 727 -9.98 36.83 20.29
N ASN A 728 -9.23 36.34 21.28
CA ASN A 728 -9.13 34.93 21.61
C ASN A 728 -10.25 34.42 22.55
N ASN A 729 -11.26 35.24 22.83
CA ASN A 729 -12.41 34.89 23.66
C ASN A 729 -12.04 34.39 25.07
N MET A 730 -10.99 34.98 25.68
CA MET A 730 -10.52 34.62 27.01
C MET A 730 -11.38 35.24 28.07
N GLY A 731 -12.02 34.42 28.91
CA GLY A 731 -12.90 34.91 29.99
C GLY A 731 -12.18 35.55 31.17
N GLN A 732 -10.89 35.22 31.39
CA GLN A 732 -10.10 35.72 32.51
C GLN A 732 -8.61 35.78 32.20
N VAL A 733 -7.92 36.85 32.61
CA VAL A 733 -6.47 37.07 32.41
C VAL A 733 -5.81 37.64 33.68
N ASP A 734 -4.53 37.39 33.85
CA ASP A 734 -3.71 37.86 34.98
C ASP A 734 -2.74 38.98 34.52
N ILE A 735 -2.68 40.11 35.21
CA ILE A 735 -1.75 41.22 34.93
C ILE A 735 -0.83 41.38 36.12
N ILE A 736 0.49 41.22 35.95
CA ILE A 736 1.48 41.40 37.00
C ILE A 736 2.17 42.77 36.82
N HIS A 737 1.92 43.70 37.72
CA HIS A 737 2.47 45.04 37.65
C HIS A 737 3.47 45.35 38.77
N GLY A 738 3.65 44.40 39.72
CA GLY A 738 4.53 44.57 40.84
C GLY A 738 3.98 45.56 41.91
N ILE A 739 4.68 45.65 43.04
CA ILE A 739 4.28 46.56 44.14
C ILE A 739 5.02 47.91 44.03
N GLY A 740 6.29 47.95 43.62
CA GLY A 740 7.14 49.10 43.35
C GLY A 740 6.66 50.47 43.90
N THR A 741 6.85 51.53 43.13
CA THR A 741 6.37 52.90 43.47
C THR A 741 4.83 53.08 43.29
N GLY A 742 4.16 52.06 42.79
CA GLY A 742 2.71 52.05 42.57
C GLY A 742 2.21 52.73 41.29
N VAL A 743 3.06 53.39 40.51
CA VAL A 743 2.69 54.14 39.31
C VAL A 743 2.06 53.23 38.22
N ILE A 744 2.66 52.04 37.93
CA ILE A 744 2.12 51.12 36.95
C ILE A 744 0.79 50.51 37.46
N ARG A 745 0.74 50.15 38.76
CA ARG A 745 -0.49 49.63 39.37
C ARG A 745 -1.67 50.59 39.25
N GLU A 746 -1.39 51.88 39.52
CA GLU A 746 -2.44 52.91 39.39
C GLU A 746 -2.87 53.13 37.95
N GLY A 747 -1.94 53.09 36.99
CA GLY A 747 -2.19 53.11 35.56
C GLY A 747 -3.06 51.96 35.10
N VAL A 748 -2.69 50.72 35.46
CA VAL A 748 -3.47 49.50 35.15
C VAL A 748 -4.87 49.58 35.74
N THR A 749 -5.02 50.01 37.00
CA THR A 749 -6.35 50.19 37.64
C THR A 749 -7.20 51.20 36.93
N LYS A 750 -6.62 52.36 36.53
CA LYS A 750 -7.30 53.44 35.81
C LYS A 750 -7.72 52.99 34.41
N TYR A 751 -6.85 52.23 33.70
CA TYR A 751 -7.14 51.68 32.39
C TYR A 751 -8.29 50.67 32.47
N LEU A 752 -8.21 49.67 33.32
CA LEU A 752 -9.23 48.63 33.48
C LEU A 752 -10.60 49.17 33.89
N ARG A 753 -10.65 50.24 34.69
CA ARG A 753 -11.89 50.89 35.07
C ARG A 753 -12.62 51.60 33.92
N ARG A 754 -11.87 51.97 32.86
CA ARG A 754 -12.39 52.67 31.69
C ARG A 754 -12.68 51.77 30.50
N HIS A 755 -12.16 50.56 30.50
CA HIS A 755 -12.25 49.66 29.36
C HIS A 755 -13.64 48.98 29.32
N LYS A 756 -14.35 49.13 28.16
CA LYS A 756 -15.75 48.69 27.98
C LYS A 756 -16.01 47.18 28.14
N HIS A 757 -15.00 46.36 27.86
CA HIS A 757 -15.10 44.90 27.90
C HIS A 757 -14.49 44.26 29.16
N VAL A 758 -14.19 45.05 30.18
CA VAL A 758 -13.76 44.54 31.49
C VAL A 758 -14.99 44.50 32.40
N LYS A 759 -15.43 43.31 32.78
CA LYS A 759 -16.59 43.12 33.67
C LYS A 759 -16.24 43.31 35.13
N HIS A 760 -15.10 42.74 35.55
CA HIS A 760 -14.63 42.81 36.92
C HIS A 760 -13.11 42.67 36.97
N PHE A 761 -12.46 43.33 37.91
CA PHE A 761 -11.06 43.12 38.23
C PHE A 761 -10.82 43.25 39.73
N ALA A 762 -9.89 42.45 40.25
CA ALA A 762 -9.50 42.42 41.65
C ALA A 762 -8.03 42.08 41.81
N TYR A 763 -7.42 42.48 42.91
CA TYR A 763 -6.06 42.04 43.21
C TYR A 763 -6.02 40.52 43.42
N ALA A 764 -4.93 39.91 42.99
CA ALA A 764 -4.71 38.49 43.14
C ALA A 764 -4.64 38.06 44.62
N PRO A 765 -5.01 36.83 44.97
CA PRO A 765 -4.81 36.29 46.34
C PRO A 765 -3.35 36.33 46.74
N GLN A 766 -3.06 36.37 48.05
CA GLN A 766 -1.67 36.49 48.57
C GLN A 766 -0.70 35.45 48.05
N ASN A 767 -1.21 34.22 47.79
CA ASN A 767 -0.46 33.10 47.21
C ASN A 767 -0.26 33.17 45.68
N ALA A 768 -0.86 34.15 45.01
CA ALA A 768 -0.80 34.36 43.55
C ALA A 768 -0.29 35.76 43.14
N GLY A 769 0.45 36.43 44.01
CA GLY A 769 1.06 37.72 43.73
C GLY A 769 0.49 38.89 44.52
N GLY A 770 -0.60 38.72 45.30
CA GLY A 770 -1.19 39.74 46.19
C GLY A 770 -1.49 41.08 45.49
N SER A 771 -1.18 42.18 46.15
CA SER A 771 -1.35 43.56 45.60
C SER A 771 -0.41 43.91 44.46
N GLY A 772 0.49 43.01 44.02
CA GLY A 772 1.42 43.15 42.90
C GLY A 772 0.86 42.56 41.58
N ALA A 773 -0.33 41.92 41.60
CA ALA A 773 -0.96 41.35 40.44
C ALA A 773 -2.49 41.61 40.48
N THR A 774 -3.10 41.77 39.30
CA THR A 774 -4.53 41.99 39.14
C THR A 774 -5.13 40.94 38.24
N ILE A 775 -6.19 40.30 38.66
CA ILE A 775 -6.98 39.33 37.89
C ILE A 775 -8.12 40.10 37.24
N VAL A 776 -8.27 39.97 35.93
CA VAL A 776 -9.28 40.67 35.14
C VAL A 776 -10.23 39.68 34.48
N THR A 777 -11.52 39.90 34.65
CA THR A 777 -12.58 39.14 33.97
C THR A 777 -13.10 39.97 32.80
N LEU A 778 -12.97 39.41 31.58
CA LEU A 778 -13.38 40.03 30.33
C LEU A 778 -14.75 39.45 29.88
N GLY A 779 -15.48 40.20 29.05
CA GLY A 779 -16.72 39.69 28.52
C GLY A 779 -17.67 40.73 27.98
#